data_101f112d27208807f23a3d2044cb44d1
#
_entry.id   101f112d27208807f23a3d2044cb44d1
#
_cell.length_a   1.000
_cell.length_b   1.000
_cell.length_c   1.000
_cell.angle_alpha   90.00
_cell.angle_beta   90.00
_cell.angle_gamma   90.00
#
_symmetry.space_group_name_H-M   'P 1'
#
loop_
_entity.id
_entity.type
_entity.pdbx_description
1 polymer ?
#
loop_
_entity_poly.entity_id
_entity_poly.type
_entity_poly.pdbx_seq_one_letter_code
_entity_poly.pdbx_strand_id
1 'polypeptide(L)'
;MKDAQPVSLDSFKCRKSLEAGGKTFTYYSLPEAEKNGLKGISQLPYSMKVLLENLLRHEDGRTVTKTDIEAVAAWLADKGSAGKEIGFRPARVLMQDFTGVPAVVDLAAMRDGMKTLGGDPKKINPLVPVDLVIDHSVIVDDFGSPQAFAHNVELEYQRNAERYNFLKWGQGAFDNFRVVPPGTGICHQVNLEFLAQTVWTRTYPDGTVLAYPDTLVGTDSHTTMVNGLAVLGWGVGGIEAEAAMLGQAQSMLLPEVIGFKLTGKLNEGVTATDLVLTVTQMLRKKGVVGKFVEFYGPGLDSMPLADRATIANMAPEYGATCGFFPIDGETLSYLKISGREASRIALVAEYAKAQGMFRLSGSADPVFTDTLELDLSTVVPSMAGPKRPEGRIALTDVASGFAKALEAEYKKPGEQGKRVPVKDRSFDIGHGDVVIAAITSCTNTSNPSVLIAAGLLAKKAVEKGLTSKPWVKTSLAPGSQVVSAYLDKAGLQPYLDKIGFNLVGFGCTTCIGNSGPLAPEISAAINENGIVAAAALSGNRNFEGRVSPDVQANYLASPPLVVAYALAGTVQKNLTKEPLGTGSDGQPVYLKDIWPSSHEIQKFIAENITRELFVDRYADVFNGDANWRAIDSGAGLTYSWSDQSTYVRNPPYFETIKKAPTPVTDIARARILGLFGDKITTDHISPAGSIKAASPAGKYLIEHGVAVADFNQYGTRRGNHEVMMRGTFANIRIKNFMVRDAAGNVKEGGWTVHYPSGEQMSIYDAAMRYKDEGTPLVVFAGVEYGNGSSRDWAAKGTNLLGVRAVVAQSFERIHRSNLVGMGIVPFVFEEGTSWQSLGLKGDEVVSIPGLTTIQPRQKMVAEITSADGSVRKVPILCRIDTLDELEYFKNGGILHYVLRNLAAA
;
A
#
# COMPACT_ATOMS: atom_id res chain seq x y z
N MET A 1 27.89 -0.69 -19.57
CA MET A 1 28.26 0.73 -19.34
C MET A 1 28.01 1.02 -17.87
N LYS A 2 29.06 1.10 -17.05
CA LYS A 2 28.94 1.54 -15.67
C LYS A 2 28.62 3.04 -15.74
N ASP A 3 27.38 3.32 -15.59
CA ASP A 3 26.69 4.49 -15.04
C ASP A 3 27.36 5.86 -15.11
N ALA A 4 27.44 6.42 -16.29
CA ALA A 4 27.38 7.84 -16.42
C ALA A 4 25.91 8.27 -16.48
N GLN A 5 25.23 8.38 -15.32
CA GLN A 5 24.12 9.34 -15.29
C GLN A 5 24.74 10.70 -15.63
N PRO A 6 24.14 11.46 -16.56
CA PRO A 6 24.67 12.75 -16.90
C PRO A 6 24.80 13.60 -15.64
N VAL A 7 25.94 14.21 -15.43
CA VAL A 7 26.11 15.20 -14.38
C VAL A 7 25.11 16.31 -14.68
N SER A 8 24.38 16.76 -13.65
CA SER A 8 23.42 17.86 -13.79
C SER A 8 24.06 19.06 -14.49
N LEU A 9 23.27 19.73 -15.32
CA LEU A 9 23.70 20.99 -15.99
C LEU A 9 24.05 22.09 -15.00
N ASP A 10 23.54 21.97 -13.74
CA ASP A 10 23.82 22.90 -12.64
C ASP A 10 23.63 24.37 -13.03
N SER A 11 22.50 24.68 -13.69
CA SER A 11 22.18 26.03 -14.17
C SER A 11 22.19 27.09 -13.06
N PHE A 12 22.04 26.68 -11.81
CA PHE A 12 22.06 27.54 -10.63
C PHE A 12 23.42 27.53 -9.91
N LYS A 13 24.44 26.83 -10.43
CA LYS A 13 25.81 26.77 -9.89
C LYS A 13 25.82 26.47 -8.38
N CYS A 14 25.02 25.49 -7.97
CA CYS A 14 24.80 25.16 -6.57
C CYS A 14 25.54 23.88 -6.11
N ARG A 15 26.31 23.23 -6.97
CA ARG A 15 27.15 22.08 -6.62
C ARG A 15 28.26 22.50 -5.66
N LYS A 16 28.33 21.88 -4.47
CA LYS A 16 29.25 22.21 -3.37
C LYS A 16 29.86 20.94 -2.76
N SER A 17 30.87 21.13 -1.92
CA SER A 17 31.44 20.09 -1.06
C SER A 17 30.96 20.23 0.37
N LEU A 18 30.83 19.11 1.06
CA LEU A 18 30.42 19.00 2.45
C LEU A 18 31.36 18.03 3.18
N GLU A 19 31.90 18.47 4.31
CA GLU A 19 32.68 17.62 5.21
C GLU A 19 31.76 17.05 6.30
N ALA A 20 31.69 15.71 6.43
CA ALA A 20 30.90 15.05 7.48
C ALA A 20 31.51 13.70 7.82
N GLY A 21 31.59 13.38 9.13
CA GLY A 21 32.09 12.09 9.59
C GLY A 21 33.48 11.72 9.09
N GLY A 22 34.36 12.71 8.83
CA GLY A 22 35.70 12.52 8.32
C GLY A 22 35.79 12.19 6.82
N LYS A 23 34.73 12.44 6.03
CA LYS A 23 34.62 12.21 4.59
C LYS A 23 34.11 13.46 3.89
N THR A 24 34.56 13.66 2.66
CA THR A 24 34.10 14.75 1.77
C THR A 24 32.98 14.20 0.86
N PHE A 25 31.88 14.94 0.79
CA PHE A 25 30.75 14.64 -0.09
C PHE A 25 30.52 15.82 -1.05
N THR A 26 30.04 15.51 -2.24
CA THR A 26 29.46 16.50 -3.15
C THR A 26 27.95 16.56 -2.92
N TYR A 27 27.33 17.74 -3.03
CA TYR A 27 25.86 17.90 -2.93
C TYR A 27 25.40 19.15 -3.70
N TYR A 28 24.11 19.25 -3.97
CA TYR A 28 23.48 20.43 -4.60
C TYR A 28 22.86 21.29 -3.50
N SER A 29 23.48 22.45 -3.23
CA SER A 29 23.14 23.32 -2.10
C SER A 29 21.92 24.20 -2.37
N LEU A 30 20.84 24.02 -1.58
CA LEU A 30 19.66 24.89 -1.66
C LEU A 30 19.99 26.36 -1.30
N PRO A 31 20.73 26.67 -0.22
CA PRO A 31 21.10 28.05 0.07
C PRO A 31 21.93 28.73 -1.04
N GLU A 32 22.77 27.97 -1.75
CA GLU A 32 23.51 28.53 -2.88
C GLU A 32 22.61 28.75 -4.09
N ALA A 33 21.67 27.83 -4.37
CA ALA A 33 20.69 28.01 -5.42
C ALA A 33 19.81 29.25 -5.16
N GLU A 34 19.46 29.51 -3.89
CA GLU A 34 18.73 30.72 -3.49
C GLU A 34 19.48 32.00 -3.81
N LYS A 35 20.78 32.04 -3.48
CA LYS A 35 21.66 33.18 -3.81
C LYS A 35 21.77 33.37 -5.32
N ASN A 36 21.77 32.30 -6.08
CA ASN A 36 21.96 32.29 -7.54
C ASN A 36 20.66 32.42 -8.34
N GLY A 37 19.54 32.82 -7.69
CA GLY A 37 18.35 33.27 -8.37
C GLY A 37 17.03 32.60 -7.94
N LEU A 38 17.04 31.49 -7.19
CA LEU A 38 15.82 30.83 -6.69
C LEU A 38 15.35 31.49 -5.38
N LYS A 39 14.93 32.75 -5.46
CA LYS A 39 14.60 33.57 -4.29
C LYS A 39 13.47 32.99 -3.43
N GLY A 40 13.65 33.01 -2.10
CA GLY A 40 12.65 32.67 -1.11
C GLY A 40 12.49 31.17 -0.83
N ILE A 41 13.24 30.29 -1.48
CA ILE A 41 13.11 28.83 -1.33
C ILE A 41 13.41 28.33 0.09
N SER A 42 14.07 29.16 0.93
CA SER A 42 14.23 28.88 2.37
C SER A 42 12.90 28.76 3.11
N GLN A 43 11.80 29.39 2.61
CA GLN A 43 10.46 29.36 3.17
C GLN A 43 9.61 28.18 2.69
N LEU A 44 10.09 27.39 1.73
CA LEU A 44 9.38 26.21 1.22
C LEU A 44 9.16 25.18 2.34
N PRO A 45 8.07 24.40 2.28
CA PRO A 45 7.92 23.19 3.07
C PRO A 45 9.13 22.25 2.90
N TYR A 46 9.49 21.50 3.92
CA TYR A 46 10.64 20.59 3.85
C TYR A 46 10.47 19.53 2.75
N SER A 47 9.26 19.01 2.56
CA SER A 47 8.95 18.11 1.45
C SER A 47 9.21 18.74 0.07
N MET A 48 8.90 20.03 -0.09
CA MET A 48 9.16 20.78 -1.32
C MET A 48 10.65 21.04 -1.53
N LYS A 49 11.43 21.25 -0.45
CA LYS A 49 12.89 21.35 -0.51
C LYS A 49 13.53 20.06 -1.01
N VAL A 50 13.00 18.89 -0.62
CA VAL A 50 13.43 17.58 -1.13
C VAL A 50 13.15 17.46 -2.63
N LEU A 51 11.96 17.86 -3.10
CA LEU A 51 11.64 17.87 -4.54
C LEU A 51 12.57 18.82 -5.32
N LEU A 52 12.84 20.03 -4.78
CA LEU A 52 13.73 20.99 -5.41
C LEU A 52 15.16 20.46 -5.55
N GLU A 53 15.69 19.83 -4.50
CA GLU A 53 17.03 19.19 -4.56
C GLU A 53 17.06 18.10 -5.63
N ASN A 54 16.01 17.28 -5.71
CA ASN A 54 15.89 16.24 -6.71
C ASN A 54 15.98 16.81 -8.14
N LEU A 55 15.27 17.90 -8.42
CA LEU A 55 15.32 18.55 -9.74
C LEU A 55 16.70 19.17 -10.02
N LEU A 56 17.29 19.89 -9.05
CA LEU A 56 18.64 20.46 -9.21
C LEU A 56 19.68 19.38 -9.55
N ARG A 57 19.58 18.22 -8.91
CA ARG A 57 20.50 17.10 -9.11
C ARG A 57 20.30 16.39 -10.44
N HIS A 58 19.09 16.41 -10.99
CA HIS A 58 18.70 15.68 -12.21
C HIS A 58 18.43 16.60 -13.42
N GLU A 59 18.84 17.86 -13.37
CA GLU A 59 18.71 18.79 -14.49
C GLU A 59 19.47 18.30 -15.71
N ASP A 60 18.76 17.88 -16.76
CA ASP A 60 19.31 17.35 -17.99
C ASP A 60 18.92 18.15 -19.25
N GLY A 61 18.10 19.21 -19.06
CA GLY A 61 17.57 20.06 -20.12
C GLY A 61 16.46 19.42 -20.96
N ARG A 62 16.05 18.18 -20.62
CA ARG A 62 15.03 17.42 -21.34
C ARG A 62 13.90 16.98 -20.41
N THR A 63 14.19 16.10 -19.46
CA THR A 63 13.19 15.56 -18.50
C THR A 63 13.08 16.45 -17.27
N VAL A 64 14.15 17.15 -16.93
CA VAL A 64 14.19 18.19 -15.92
C VAL A 64 14.91 19.41 -16.51
N THR A 65 14.16 20.48 -16.68
CA THR A 65 14.63 21.73 -17.25
C THR A 65 14.83 22.80 -16.18
N LYS A 66 15.57 23.84 -16.49
CA LYS A 66 15.69 25.03 -15.64
C LYS A 66 14.32 25.62 -15.28
N THR A 67 13.38 25.63 -16.21
CA THR A 67 12.01 26.12 -16.00
C THR A 67 11.24 25.28 -14.96
N ASP A 68 11.48 23.97 -14.91
CA ASP A 68 10.86 23.10 -13.89
C ASP A 68 11.39 23.40 -12.49
N ILE A 69 12.69 23.70 -12.38
CA ILE A 69 13.32 24.13 -11.13
C ILE A 69 12.77 25.49 -10.68
N GLU A 70 12.67 26.45 -11.60
CA GLU A 70 12.09 27.78 -11.35
C GLU A 70 10.62 27.70 -10.92
N ALA A 71 9.86 26.74 -11.44
CA ALA A 71 8.46 26.51 -11.04
C ALA A 71 8.32 26.11 -9.57
N VAL A 72 9.31 25.40 -8.99
CA VAL A 72 9.29 25.08 -7.55
C VAL A 72 9.49 26.34 -6.69
N ALA A 73 10.31 27.28 -7.12
CA ALA A 73 10.42 28.58 -6.44
C ALA A 73 9.13 29.43 -6.59
N ALA A 74 8.52 29.40 -7.78
CA ALA A 74 7.26 30.08 -8.06
C ALA A 74 6.08 29.53 -7.24
N TRP A 75 6.17 28.30 -6.76
CA TRP A 75 5.17 27.66 -5.89
C TRP A 75 4.84 28.51 -4.64
N LEU A 76 5.78 29.29 -4.12
CA LEU A 76 5.53 30.20 -2.99
C LEU A 76 4.42 31.21 -3.25
N ALA A 77 4.20 31.57 -4.51
CA ALA A 77 3.15 32.51 -4.91
C ALA A 77 1.81 31.80 -5.18
N ASP A 78 1.83 30.69 -5.92
CA ASP A 78 0.62 29.97 -6.32
C ASP A 78 0.23 28.80 -5.39
N LYS A 79 1.15 28.37 -4.52
CA LYS A 79 0.95 27.33 -3.49
C LYS A 79 0.45 26.00 -4.08
N GLY A 80 0.91 25.65 -5.29
CA GLY A 80 0.56 24.42 -5.98
C GLY A 80 -0.70 24.51 -6.86
N SER A 81 -1.38 25.64 -6.91
CA SER A 81 -2.62 25.79 -7.69
C SER A 81 -2.38 25.88 -9.22
N ALA A 82 -1.15 26.18 -9.65
CA ALA A 82 -0.81 26.34 -11.07
C ALA A 82 -0.82 25.00 -11.86
N GLY A 83 -0.84 23.84 -11.18
CA GLY A 83 -0.85 22.53 -11.83
C GLY A 83 0.38 22.26 -12.72
N LYS A 84 1.54 22.81 -12.35
CA LYS A 84 2.80 22.61 -13.07
C LYS A 84 3.33 21.20 -12.85
N GLU A 85 3.71 20.55 -13.93
CA GLU A 85 4.30 19.20 -13.95
C GLU A 85 5.83 19.26 -13.76
N ILE A 86 6.37 18.26 -13.04
CA ILE A 86 7.80 18.03 -12.85
C ILE A 86 8.14 16.53 -13.03
N GLY A 87 9.40 16.24 -13.36
CA GLY A 87 9.95 14.89 -13.44
C GLY A 87 10.74 14.51 -12.18
N PHE A 88 10.18 13.67 -11.32
CA PHE A 88 10.83 13.20 -10.08
C PHE A 88 11.54 11.85 -10.28
N ARG A 89 12.72 11.67 -9.69
CA ARG A 89 13.46 10.39 -9.68
C ARG A 89 13.75 9.96 -8.24
N PRO A 90 13.15 8.86 -7.76
CA PRO A 90 13.42 8.36 -6.40
C PRO A 90 14.85 7.84 -6.27
N ALA A 91 15.44 7.92 -5.07
CA ALA A 91 16.75 7.36 -4.78
C ALA A 91 16.76 5.83 -4.80
N ARG A 92 15.64 5.21 -4.44
CA ARG A 92 15.46 3.75 -4.38
C ARG A 92 13.98 3.35 -4.56
N VAL A 93 13.79 2.03 -4.74
CA VAL A 93 12.46 1.42 -4.84
C VAL A 93 12.32 0.34 -3.75
N LEU A 94 11.19 0.31 -3.08
CA LEU A 94 10.81 -0.72 -2.12
C LEU A 94 9.65 -1.54 -2.68
N MET A 95 9.74 -2.85 -2.57
CA MET A 95 8.67 -3.75 -3.00
C MET A 95 8.28 -4.70 -1.88
N GLN A 96 7.02 -5.05 -1.80
CA GLN A 96 6.51 -6.22 -1.09
C GLN A 96 6.27 -7.36 -2.10
N ASP A 97 6.16 -8.60 -1.64
CA ASP A 97 6.20 -9.76 -2.54
C ASP A 97 4.97 -9.94 -3.44
N PHE A 98 3.76 -9.50 -3.04
CA PHE A 98 2.56 -9.64 -3.89
C PHE A 98 2.57 -8.76 -5.13
N THR A 99 3.24 -7.60 -5.07
CA THR A 99 3.40 -6.69 -6.21
C THR A 99 4.81 -6.72 -6.77
N GLY A 100 5.79 -7.13 -5.98
CA GLY A 100 7.18 -7.26 -6.42
C GLY A 100 7.42 -8.47 -7.31
N VAL A 101 6.79 -9.63 -7.03
CA VAL A 101 6.91 -10.81 -7.91
C VAL A 101 6.50 -10.49 -9.34
N PRO A 102 5.30 -9.92 -9.65
CA PRO A 102 4.96 -9.57 -11.02
C PRO A 102 5.90 -8.53 -11.64
N ALA A 103 6.42 -7.56 -10.86
CA ALA A 103 7.40 -6.60 -11.37
C ALA A 103 8.71 -7.30 -11.80
N VAL A 104 9.20 -8.24 -11.01
CA VAL A 104 10.39 -9.05 -11.39
C VAL A 104 10.10 -9.97 -12.57
N VAL A 105 8.86 -10.52 -12.68
CA VAL A 105 8.40 -11.29 -13.85
C VAL A 105 8.47 -10.43 -15.12
N ASP A 106 8.01 -9.18 -15.05
CA ASP A 106 8.08 -8.27 -16.19
C ASP A 106 9.53 -7.95 -16.58
N LEU A 107 10.43 -7.70 -15.62
CA LEU A 107 11.86 -7.51 -15.90
C LEU A 107 12.49 -8.75 -16.55
N ALA A 108 12.13 -9.95 -16.08
CA ALA A 108 12.59 -11.20 -16.66
C ALA A 108 12.09 -11.37 -18.12
N ALA A 109 10.81 -11.10 -18.37
CA ALA A 109 10.22 -11.10 -19.70
C ALA A 109 10.81 -10.01 -20.62
N MET A 110 11.15 -8.83 -20.07
CA MET A 110 11.85 -7.78 -20.81
C MET A 110 13.25 -8.24 -21.26
N ARG A 111 13.96 -9.09 -20.50
CA ARG A 111 15.21 -9.70 -20.94
C ARG A 111 15.02 -10.59 -22.17
N ASP A 112 13.94 -11.36 -22.20
CA ASP A 112 13.60 -12.17 -23.39
C ASP A 112 13.21 -11.28 -24.57
N GLY A 113 12.40 -10.24 -24.33
CA GLY A 113 12.08 -9.23 -25.32
C GLY A 113 13.32 -8.49 -25.85
N MET A 114 14.31 -8.23 -25.00
CA MET A 114 15.61 -7.64 -25.44
C MET A 114 16.34 -8.56 -26.41
N LYS A 115 16.37 -9.88 -26.15
CA LYS A 115 16.92 -10.87 -27.09
C LYS A 115 16.18 -10.85 -28.43
N THR A 116 14.83 -10.81 -28.39
CA THR A 116 13.98 -10.73 -29.58
C THR A 116 14.31 -9.51 -30.43
N LEU A 117 14.63 -8.39 -29.79
CA LEU A 117 15.07 -7.14 -30.48
C LEU A 117 16.53 -7.18 -30.94
N GLY A 118 17.31 -8.22 -30.59
CA GLY A 118 18.72 -8.36 -30.93
C GLY A 118 19.65 -7.58 -29.99
N GLY A 119 19.18 -7.17 -28.82
CA GLY A 119 19.97 -6.45 -27.82
C GLY A 119 20.55 -7.36 -26.72
N ASP A 120 21.37 -6.80 -25.83
CA ASP A 120 21.98 -7.49 -24.69
C ASP A 120 21.00 -7.50 -23.50
N PRO A 121 20.55 -8.67 -23.01
CA PRO A 121 19.67 -8.79 -21.84
C PRO A 121 20.21 -8.13 -20.55
N LYS A 122 21.54 -8.01 -20.41
CA LYS A 122 22.17 -7.32 -19.28
C LYS A 122 21.78 -5.85 -19.15
N LYS A 123 21.31 -5.21 -20.24
CA LYS A 123 20.80 -3.84 -20.20
C LYS A 123 19.53 -3.70 -19.36
N ILE A 124 18.78 -4.81 -19.14
CA ILE A 124 17.62 -4.83 -18.27
C ILE A 124 18.09 -5.14 -16.85
N ASN A 125 18.37 -4.10 -16.12
CA ASN A 125 18.78 -4.11 -14.71
C ASN A 125 18.23 -2.87 -13.99
N PRO A 126 17.92 -2.95 -12.69
CA PRO A 126 17.62 -1.77 -11.90
C PRO A 126 18.79 -0.78 -11.86
N LEU A 127 18.51 0.46 -12.23
CA LEU A 127 19.48 1.57 -12.21
C LEU A 127 19.54 2.28 -10.85
N VAL A 128 18.58 2.01 -9.97
CA VAL A 128 18.53 2.45 -8.58
C VAL A 128 18.43 1.23 -7.68
N PRO A 129 18.86 1.30 -6.40
CA PRO A 129 18.71 0.20 -5.46
C PRO A 129 17.24 -0.21 -5.30
N VAL A 130 17.00 -1.51 -5.35
CA VAL A 130 15.67 -2.12 -5.18
C VAL A 130 15.74 -3.15 -4.07
N ASP A 131 14.90 -2.97 -3.05
CA ASP A 131 14.73 -3.93 -1.98
C ASP A 131 13.32 -4.54 -2.06
N LEU A 132 13.22 -5.85 -2.14
CA LEU A 132 11.97 -6.59 -2.06
C LEU A 132 11.91 -7.33 -0.72
N VAL A 133 10.87 -7.09 0.05
CA VAL A 133 10.63 -7.78 1.33
C VAL A 133 9.50 -8.77 1.16
N ILE A 134 9.73 -10.03 1.53
CA ILE A 134 8.71 -11.07 1.54
C ILE A 134 7.96 -10.98 2.87
N ASP A 135 6.74 -10.44 2.83
CA ASP A 135 5.98 -10.08 4.03
C ASP A 135 4.45 -10.26 3.92
N HIS A 136 3.95 -10.63 2.74
CA HIS A 136 2.52 -10.76 2.46
C HIS A 136 2.05 -12.21 2.25
N SER A 137 2.94 -13.20 2.39
CA SER A 137 2.65 -14.60 2.06
C SER A 137 2.24 -15.45 3.26
N VAL A 138 2.53 -15.02 4.50
CA VAL A 138 2.15 -15.73 5.71
C VAL A 138 0.63 -15.65 5.96
N ILE A 139 0.01 -16.79 6.25
CA ILE A 139 -1.41 -16.89 6.63
C ILE A 139 -1.46 -17.44 8.07
N VAL A 140 -2.37 -16.91 8.89
CA VAL A 140 -2.58 -17.38 10.27
C VAL A 140 -3.51 -18.60 10.26
N ASP A 141 -2.98 -19.75 9.87
CA ASP A 141 -3.70 -21.02 9.92
C ASP A 141 -3.76 -21.55 11.36
N ASP A 142 -2.63 -21.51 12.07
CA ASP A 142 -2.51 -21.90 13.47
C ASP A 142 -2.30 -20.69 14.37
N PHE A 143 -2.87 -20.73 15.60
CA PHE A 143 -2.86 -19.63 16.55
C PHE A 143 -3.04 -20.13 17.99
N GLY A 144 -2.79 -19.26 18.97
CA GLY A 144 -3.04 -19.54 20.40
C GLY A 144 -2.18 -20.68 20.97
N SER A 145 -1.08 -21.04 20.32
CA SER A 145 -0.16 -22.08 20.76
C SER A 145 1.30 -21.69 20.50
N PRO A 146 2.27 -22.23 21.27
CA PRO A 146 3.69 -22.00 21.03
C PRO A 146 4.19 -22.56 19.68
N GLN A 147 3.47 -23.48 19.06
CA GLN A 147 3.80 -24.12 17.79
C GLN A 147 3.30 -23.33 16.59
N ALA A 148 2.37 -22.39 16.78
CA ALA A 148 1.69 -21.65 15.70
C ALA A 148 2.67 -21.00 14.72
N PHE A 149 3.71 -20.34 15.22
CA PHE A 149 4.73 -19.70 14.38
C PHE A 149 5.42 -20.70 13.44
N ALA A 150 5.95 -21.80 14.00
CA ALA A 150 6.69 -22.78 13.22
C ALA A 150 5.80 -23.46 12.16
N HIS A 151 4.54 -23.79 12.51
CA HIS A 151 3.59 -24.39 11.59
C HIS A 151 3.18 -23.43 10.47
N ASN A 152 2.88 -22.17 10.79
CA ASN A 152 2.53 -21.17 9.77
C ASN A 152 3.68 -20.89 8.81
N VAL A 153 4.94 -20.85 9.28
CA VAL A 153 6.13 -20.70 8.45
C VAL A 153 6.32 -21.91 7.52
N GLU A 154 6.13 -23.13 8.01
CA GLU A 154 6.19 -24.33 7.18
C GLU A 154 5.17 -24.28 6.04
N LEU A 155 3.92 -23.96 6.35
CA LEU A 155 2.86 -23.80 5.35
C LEU A 155 3.15 -22.66 4.36
N GLU A 156 3.73 -21.56 4.82
CA GLU A 156 4.14 -20.44 3.96
C GLU A 156 5.15 -20.90 2.91
N TYR A 157 6.22 -21.60 3.31
CA TYR A 157 7.23 -22.12 2.39
C TYR A 157 6.65 -23.15 1.42
N GLN A 158 5.85 -24.10 1.90
CA GLN A 158 5.19 -25.11 1.07
C GLN A 158 4.31 -24.46 -0.02
N ARG A 159 3.46 -23.50 0.36
CA ARG A 159 2.53 -22.85 -0.56
C ARG A 159 3.19 -21.92 -1.57
N ASN A 160 4.38 -21.40 -1.26
CA ASN A 160 5.03 -20.34 -2.05
C ASN A 160 6.37 -20.77 -2.65
N ALA A 161 6.70 -22.06 -2.65
CA ALA A 161 8.00 -22.58 -3.08
C ALA A 161 8.43 -22.09 -4.47
N GLU A 162 7.53 -22.11 -5.47
CA GLU A 162 7.81 -21.63 -6.82
C GLU A 162 8.13 -20.12 -6.85
N ARG A 163 7.35 -19.30 -6.10
CA ARG A 163 7.58 -17.84 -6.02
C ARG A 163 8.90 -17.53 -5.36
N TYR A 164 9.24 -18.25 -4.29
CA TYR A 164 10.48 -18.05 -3.56
C TYR A 164 11.70 -18.48 -4.37
N ASN A 165 11.59 -19.56 -5.12
CA ASN A 165 12.61 -19.96 -6.08
C ASN A 165 12.85 -18.88 -7.14
N PHE A 166 11.79 -18.33 -7.71
CA PHE A 166 11.87 -17.25 -8.69
C PHE A 166 12.52 -15.98 -8.12
N LEU A 167 12.13 -15.55 -6.91
CA LEU A 167 12.72 -14.38 -6.25
C LEU A 167 14.20 -14.60 -5.92
N LYS A 168 14.56 -15.83 -5.50
CA LYS A 168 15.94 -16.19 -5.23
C LYS A 168 16.79 -16.16 -6.51
N TRP A 169 16.24 -16.63 -7.65
CA TRP A 169 16.85 -16.44 -8.96
C TRP A 169 17.05 -14.96 -9.28
N GLY A 170 16.01 -14.14 -9.11
CA GLY A 170 16.07 -12.70 -9.38
C GLY A 170 17.16 -12.00 -8.58
N GLN A 171 17.32 -12.35 -7.31
CA GLN A 171 18.39 -11.81 -6.44
C GLN A 171 19.79 -12.11 -7.02
N GLY A 172 19.98 -13.25 -7.68
CA GLY A 172 21.25 -13.61 -8.34
C GLY A 172 21.40 -13.07 -9.76
N ALA A 173 20.29 -12.83 -10.46
CA ALA A 173 20.26 -12.45 -11.87
C ALA A 173 20.35 -10.92 -12.11
N PHE A 174 19.82 -10.11 -11.20
CA PHE A 174 19.77 -8.65 -11.33
C PHE A 174 20.76 -7.98 -10.38
N ASP A 175 21.54 -7.03 -10.90
CA ASP A 175 22.32 -6.11 -10.09
C ASP A 175 21.36 -5.10 -9.41
N ASN A 176 21.78 -4.53 -8.26
CA ASN A 176 20.98 -3.58 -7.47
C ASN A 176 19.61 -4.11 -7.00
N PHE A 177 19.40 -5.42 -6.99
CA PHE A 177 18.18 -6.05 -6.52
C PHE A 177 18.48 -6.97 -5.33
N ARG A 178 17.85 -6.73 -4.19
CA ARG A 178 18.01 -7.54 -2.98
C ARG A 178 16.66 -8.03 -2.49
N VAL A 179 16.64 -9.22 -1.93
CA VAL A 179 15.45 -9.82 -1.32
C VAL A 179 15.68 -9.97 0.17
N VAL A 180 14.77 -9.41 0.96
CA VAL A 180 14.64 -9.70 2.39
C VAL A 180 13.73 -10.91 2.54
N PRO A 181 14.24 -12.05 3.04
CA PRO A 181 13.53 -13.31 3.10
C PRO A 181 12.30 -13.30 4.02
N PRO A 182 11.41 -14.33 3.92
CA PRO A 182 10.26 -14.48 4.79
C PRO A 182 10.65 -14.52 6.27
N GLY A 183 9.74 -14.13 7.16
CA GLY A 183 9.96 -14.18 8.60
C GLY A 183 10.82 -13.06 9.16
N THR A 184 11.23 -12.06 8.37
CA THR A 184 12.01 -10.90 8.84
C THR A 184 11.12 -9.79 9.39
N GLY A 185 10.08 -9.42 8.68
CA GLY A 185 9.16 -8.36 9.07
C GLY A 185 8.40 -7.78 7.88
N ILE A 186 7.56 -6.79 8.14
CA ILE A 186 6.80 -6.08 7.12
C ILE A 186 7.68 -5.01 6.44
N CYS A 187 7.52 -4.85 5.13
CA CYS A 187 8.42 -4.04 4.29
C CYS A 187 8.61 -2.60 4.79
N HIS A 188 7.56 -1.91 5.19
CA HIS A 188 7.66 -0.52 5.63
C HIS A 188 8.31 -0.37 7.02
N GLN A 189 8.18 -1.35 7.93
CA GLN A 189 8.89 -1.34 9.21
C GLN A 189 10.36 -1.73 9.05
N VAL A 190 10.67 -2.75 8.25
CA VAL A 190 12.05 -3.11 7.89
C VAL A 190 12.75 -1.91 7.21
N ASN A 191 12.02 -1.19 6.36
CA ASN A 191 12.53 0.03 5.73
C ASN A 191 12.83 1.12 6.77
N LEU A 192 11.91 1.42 7.68
CA LEU A 192 12.09 2.42 8.73
C LEU A 192 13.28 2.08 9.65
N GLU A 193 13.34 0.83 10.11
CA GLU A 193 14.33 0.37 11.10
C GLU A 193 15.71 0.14 10.50
N PHE A 194 15.82 -0.23 9.22
CA PHE A 194 17.10 -0.69 8.64
C PHE A 194 17.44 -0.10 7.28
N LEU A 195 16.54 -0.17 6.27
CA LEU A 195 16.91 0.16 4.88
C LEU A 195 17.05 1.67 4.64
N ALA A 196 16.18 2.49 5.25
CA ALA A 196 16.18 3.94 5.07
C ALA A 196 17.39 4.62 5.72
N GLN A 197 17.95 5.63 5.04
CA GLN A 197 19.20 6.29 5.45
C GLN A 197 19.04 7.78 5.73
N THR A 198 17.88 8.37 5.52
CA THR A 198 17.56 9.81 5.61
C THR A 198 18.37 10.68 4.62
N VAL A 199 19.68 10.48 4.54
CA VAL A 199 20.55 11.02 3.49
C VAL A 199 21.23 9.85 2.78
N TRP A 200 20.98 9.73 1.49
CA TRP A 200 21.54 8.69 0.63
C TRP A 200 22.91 9.14 0.08
N THR A 201 23.73 8.17 -0.32
CA THR A 201 25.02 8.44 -0.96
C THR A 201 25.23 7.55 -2.18
N ARG A 202 25.81 8.11 -3.24
CA ARG A 202 26.21 7.37 -4.44
C ARG A 202 27.65 7.69 -4.76
N THR A 203 28.45 6.64 -4.96
CA THR A 203 29.84 6.77 -5.41
C THR A 203 29.89 6.64 -6.92
N TYR A 204 30.51 7.60 -7.59
CA TYR A 204 30.71 7.59 -9.02
C TYR A 204 32.07 6.94 -9.38
N PRO A 205 32.27 6.52 -10.67
CA PRO A 205 33.53 5.90 -11.11
C PRO A 205 34.76 6.76 -10.93
N ASP A 206 34.61 8.08 -10.90
CA ASP A 206 35.71 9.04 -10.66
C ASP A 206 36.06 9.21 -9.16
N GLY A 207 35.38 8.46 -8.28
CA GLY A 207 35.59 8.51 -6.84
C GLY A 207 34.74 9.58 -6.13
N THR A 208 33.99 10.42 -6.85
CA THR A 208 33.08 11.40 -6.26
C THR A 208 31.97 10.70 -5.48
N VAL A 209 31.73 11.09 -4.24
CA VAL A 209 30.63 10.62 -3.43
C VAL A 209 29.57 11.72 -3.35
N LEU A 210 28.44 11.51 -4.00
CA LEU A 210 27.32 12.44 -3.99
C LEU A 210 26.41 12.12 -2.81
N ALA A 211 26.04 13.14 -2.00
CA ALA A 211 25.05 13.05 -0.92
C ALA A 211 23.78 13.80 -1.30
N TYR A 212 22.62 13.20 -1.02
CA TYR A 212 21.30 13.74 -1.36
C TYR A 212 20.22 13.14 -0.45
N PRO A 213 19.03 13.75 -0.35
CA PRO A 213 17.95 13.18 0.45
C PRO A 213 17.60 11.77 0.00
N ASP A 214 17.47 10.85 0.95
CA ASP A 214 16.85 9.54 0.69
C ASP A 214 15.40 9.78 0.29
N THR A 215 15.00 9.22 -0.85
CA THR A 215 13.64 9.31 -1.38
C THR A 215 13.20 7.95 -1.90
N LEU A 216 11.95 7.63 -1.77
CA LEU A 216 11.44 6.29 -1.96
C LEU A 216 10.11 6.28 -2.70
N VAL A 217 9.97 5.39 -3.68
CA VAL A 217 8.66 4.92 -4.13
C VAL A 217 8.53 3.44 -3.81
N GLY A 218 7.35 3.02 -3.42
CA GLY A 218 7.15 1.63 -3.03
C GLY A 218 5.86 1.04 -3.55
N THR A 219 5.86 -0.27 -3.81
CA THR A 219 4.65 -1.01 -4.21
C THR A 219 3.75 -1.37 -3.02
N ASP A 220 4.15 -0.97 -1.82
CA ASP A 220 3.33 -1.01 -0.62
C ASP A 220 2.68 0.35 -0.35
N SER A 221 1.37 0.38 -0.07
CA SER A 221 0.67 1.64 0.23
C SER A 221 1.23 2.35 1.46
N HIS A 222 1.76 1.59 2.43
CA HIS A 222 2.31 2.13 3.68
C HIS A 222 3.81 2.44 3.61
N THR A 223 4.39 2.48 2.41
CA THR A 223 5.71 3.09 2.14
C THR A 223 5.82 4.46 2.80
N THR A 224 4.72 5.16 2.94
CA THR A 224 4.62 6.47 3.60
C THR A 224 5.09 6.50 5.05
N MET A 225 5.20 5.37 5.76
CA MET A 225 5.73 5.32 7.14
C MET A 225 7.12 5.99 7.25
N VAL A 226 7.94 5.85 6.22
CA VAL A 226 9.31 6.38 6.20
C VAL A 226 9.37 7.91 6.26
N ASN A 227 8.27 8.61 5.95
CA ASN A 227 8.21 10.06 6.09
C ASN A 227 8.35 10.53 7.55
N GLY A 228 8.07 9.65 8.53
CA GLY A 228 8.38 9.88 9.94
C GLY A 228 9.89 10.05 10.20
N LEU A 229 10.73 9.44 9.35
CA LEU A 229 12.20 9.55 9.36
C LEU A 229 12.72 10.65 8.40
N ALA A 230 11.84 11.55 7.97
CA ALA A 230 12.14 12.61 7.00
C ALA A 230 12.64 12.09 5.64
N VAL A 231 12.27 10.89 5.25
CA VAL A 231 12.47 10.34 3.91
C VAL A 231 11.19 10.56 3.11
N LEU A 232 11.25 11.33 2.03
CA LEU A 232 10.08 11.56 1.20
C LEU A 232 9.76 10.30 0.41
N GLY A 233 8.62 9.68 0.72
CA GLY A 233 8.23 8.41 0.12
C GLY A 233 6.73 8.20 0.08
N TRP A 234 6.26 7.51 -0.97
CA TRP A 234 4.85 7.17 -1.15
C TRP A 234 4.64 5.88 -1.95
N GLY A 235 3.41 5.36 -1.89
CA GLY A 235 2.99 4.19 -2.63
C GLY A 235 2.75 4.50 -4.11
N VAL A 236 3.19 3.58 -4.97
CA VAL A 236 2.99 3.61 -6.43
C VAL A 236 2.50 2.24 -6.93
N GLY A 237 2.03 2.19 -8.17
CA GLY A 237 1.73 0.93 -8.85
C GLY A 237 3.00 0.17 -9.26
N GLY A 238 2.86 -1.14 -9.53
CA GLY A 238 3.98 -1.97 -9.99
C GLY A 238 4.65 -1.41 -11.24
N ILE A 239 3.87 -1.00 -12.22
CA ILE A 239 4.34 -0.41 -13.49
C ILE A 239 5.15 0.88 -13.26
N GLU A 240 4.71 1.74 -12.35
CA GLU A 240 5.45 2.96 -12.01
C GLU A 240 6.76 2.63 -11.28
N ALA A 241 6.75 1.62 -10.39
CA ALA A 241 7.95 1.13 -9.73
C ALA A 241 8.95 0.54 -10.74
N GLU A 242 8.48 -0.27 -11.69
CA GLU A 242 9.28 -0.83 -12.77
C GLU A 242 9.94 0.26 -13.63
N ALA A 243 9.17 1.29 -14.00
CA ALA A 243 9.70 2.44 -14.72
C ALA A 243 10.76 3.19 -13.92
N ALA A 244 10.52 3.43 -12.62
CA ALA A 244 11.50 4.06 -11.73
C ALA A 244 12.78 3.23 -11.59
N MET A 245 12.66 1.90 -11.45
CA MET A 245 13.81 1.00 -11.45
C MET A 245 14.66 1.14 -12.72
N LEU A 246 14.03 1.33 -13.87
CA LEU A 246 14.68 1.47 -15.16
C LEU A 246 15.07 2.93 -15.49
N GLY A 247 15.12 3.81 -14.47
CA GLY A 247 15.64 5.17 -14.57
C GLY A 247 14.70 6.20 -15.19
N GLN A 248 13.44 5.86 -15.42
CA GLN A 248 12.46 6.81 -15.92
C GLN A 248 12.08 7.82 -14.83
N ALA A 249 11.94 9.09 -15.22
CA ALA A 249 11.37 10.09 -14.33
C ALA A 249 9.88 9.81 -14.14
N GLN A 250 9.42 9.94 -12.90
CA GLN A 250 8.00 9.92 -12.59
C GLN A 250 7.42 11.32 -12.79
N SER A 251 6.48 11.44 -13.70
CA SER A 251 5.76 12.68 -13.88
C SER A 251 4.78 12.90 -12.73
N MET A 252 4.85 14.09 -12.12
CA MET A 252 3.93 14.51 -11.08
C MET A 252 3.64 16.01 -11.15
N LEU A 253 2.44 16.40 -10.73
CA LEU A 253 2.15 17.81 -10.51
C LEU A 253 2.84 18.29 -9.24
N LEU A 254 3.32 19.55 -9.24
CA LEU A 254 3.76 20.19 -8.00
C LEU A 254 2.60 20.15 -7.00
N PRO A 255 2.78 19.52 -5.82
CA PRO A 255 1.68 19.25 -4.92
C PRO A 255 1.26 20.51 -4.16
N GLU A 256 -0.03 20.60 -3.83
CA GLU A 256 -0.44 21.39 -2.69
C GLU A 256 0.09 20.76 -1.40
N VAL A 257 0.54 21.57 -0.46
CA VAL A 257 1.07 21.11 0.84
C VAL A 257 0.22 21.66 1.97
N ILE A 258 -0.42 20.76 2.71
CA ILE A 258 -1.22 21.12 3.89
C ILE A 258 -0.33 21.02 5.12
N GLY A 259 -0.13 22.15 5.80
CA GLY A 259 0.55 22.21 7.08
C GLY A 259 -0.35 21.72 8.21
N PHE A 260 0.10 20.71 8.99
CA PHE A 260 -0.62 20.23 10.16
C PHE A 260 0.13 20.62 11.43
N LYS A 261 -0.34 21.66 12.13
CA LYS A 261 0.30 22.18 13.33
C LYS A 261 -0.07 21.33 14.54
N LEU A 262 0.95 20.87 15.26
CA LEU A 262 0.79 20.14 16.52
C LEU A 262 1.25 21.01 17.69
N THR A 263 0.40 21.12 18.72
CA THR A 263 0.66 21.88 19.94
C THR A 263 0.35 21.03 21.18
N GLY A 264 0.84 21.43 22.34
CA GLY A 264 0.59 20.72 23.58
C GLY A 264 1.29 19.35 23.68
N LYS A 265 0.74 18.47 24.53
CA LYS A 265 1.22 17.09 24.76
C LYS A 265 0.03 16.16 24.96
N LEU A 266 0.21 14.87 24.66
CA LEU A 266 -0.77 13.82 24.96
C LEU A 266 -0.97 13.68 26.49
N ASN A 267 -2.23 13.47 26.88
CA ASN A 267 -2.58 13.20 28.26
C ASN A 267 -2.21 11.76 28.65
N GLU A 268 -2.13 11.51 29.98
CA GLU A 268 -1.92 10.17 30.54
C GLU A 268 -3.00 9.19 30.05
N GLY A 269 -2.58 7.99 29.67
CA GLY A 269 -3.46 6.93 29.16
C GLY A 269 -3.86 7.04 27.69
N VAL A 270 -3.48 8.12 26.99
CA VAL A 270 -3.68 8.31 25.55
C VAL A 270 -2.48 7.75 24.79
N THR A 271 -2.74 7.03 23.71
CA THR A 271 -1.72 6.36 22.90
C THR A 271 -1.47 7.04 21.55
N ALA A 272 -0.35 6.70 20.89
CA ALA A 272 -0.08 7.12 19.53
C ALA A 272 -1.18 6.70 18.55
N THR A 273 -1.85 5.57 18.82
CA THR A 273 -2.99 5.10 18.01
C THR A 273 -4.17 6.06 18.10
N ASP A 274 -4.50 6.55 19.29
CA ASP A 274 -5.58 7.52 19.48
C ASP A 274 -5.29 8.81 18.71
N LEU A 275 -4.05 9.24 18.74
CA LEU A 275 -3.56 10.40 17.99
C LEU A 275 -3.71 10.19 16.48
N VAL A 276 -3.20 9.08 15.94
CA VAL A 276 -3.26 8.85 14.48
C VAL A 276 -4.69 8.71 13.97
N LEU A 277 -5.60 8.10 14.74
CA LEU A 277 -7.01 8.02 14.37
C LEU A 277 -7.67 9.42 14.37
N THR A 278 -7.30 10.29 15.32
CA THR A 278 -7.76 11.68 15.36
C THR A 278 -7.27 12.47 14.15
N VAL A 279 -5.98 12.37 13.84
CA VAL A 279 -5.36 13.01 12.66
C VAL A 279 -6.02 12.52 11.37
N THR A 280 -6.25 11.21 11.25
CA THR A 280 -6.88 10.58 10.08
C THR A 280 -8.28 11.14 9.85
N GLN A 281 -9.10 11.24 10.90
CA GLN A 281 -10.45 11.82 10.82
C GLN A 281 -10.40 13.30 10.38
N MET A 282 -9.51 14.10 10.98
CA MET A 282 -9.38 15.54 10.68
C MET A 282 -8.96 15.79 9.25
N LEU A 283 -7.92 15.06 8.76
CA LEU A 283 -7.40 15.21 7.41
C LEU A 283 -8.39 14.69 6.36
N ARG A 284 -9.09 13.59 6.63
CA ARG A 284 -10.14 13.09 5.74
C ARG A 284 -11.27 14.10 5.58
N LYS A 285 -11.67 14.74 6.69
CA LYS A 285 -12.67 15.83 6.68
C LYS A 285 -12.16 17.05 5.93
N LYS A 286 -10.86 17.39 6.04
CA LYS A 286 -10.22 18.51 5.31
C LYS A 286 -10.19 18.30 3.81
N GLY A 287 -10.11 17.05 3.34
CA GLY A 287 -10.03 16.71 1.92
C GLY A 287 -8.62 16.91 1.36
N VAL A 288 -7.69 16.05 1.75
CA VAL A 288 -6.25 16.12 1.38
C VAL A 288 -5.87 15.12 0.27
N VAL A 289 -6.83 14.60 -0.47
CA VAL A 289 -6.58 13.61 -1.54
C VAL A 289 -5.65 14.19 -2.60
N GLY A 290 -4.55 13.48 -2.85
CA GLY A 290 -3.53 13.89 -3.83
C GLY A 290 -2.60 15.01 -3.38
N LYS A 291 -2.78 15.52 -2.14
CA LYS A 291 -1.93 16.57 -1.55
C LYS A 291 -0.83 15.95 -0.69
N PHE A 292 0.20 16.73 -0.40
CA PHE A 292 1.15 16.43 0.68
C PHE A 292 0.61 16.98 1.99
N VAL A 293 0.87 16.29 3.09
CA VAL A 293 0.68 16.82 4.45
C VAL A 293 2.05 16.92 5.10
N GLU A 294 2.34 18.05 5.72
CA GLU A 294 3.60 18.25 6.46
C GLU A 294 3.30 18.67 7.89
N PHE A 295 3.86 17.92 8.84
CA PHE A 295 3.63 18.14 10.27
C PHE A 295 4.65 19.11 10.83
N TYR A 296 4.20 20.08 11.63
CA TYR A 296 5.03 21.16 12.20
C TYR A 296 4.49 21.61 13.56
N GLY A 297 5.15 22.58 14.15
CA GLY A 297 4.74 23.18 15.42
C GLY A 297 5.48 22.63 16.64
N PRO A 298 5.24 23.24 17.83
CA PRO A 298 5.98 22.91 19.05
C PRO A 298 5.65 21.52 19.64
N GLY A 299 4.52 20.90 19.26
CA GLY A 299 4.17 19.56 19.67
C GLY A 299 5.18 18.48 19.20
N LEU A 300 5.94 18.77 18.12
CA LEU A 300 7.00 17.88 17.63
C LEU A 300 8.17 17.76 18.62
N ASP A 301 8.44 18.76 19.48
CA ASP A 301 9.59 18.76 20.38
C ASP A 301 9.49 17.64 21.45
N SER A 302 8.29 17.13 21.71
CA SER A 302 8.05 16.04 22.67
C SER A 302 7.54 14.76 22.02
N MET A 303 7.46 14.70 20.68
CA MET A 303 6.93 13.56 19.94
C MET A 303 8.04 12.62 19.51
N PRO A 304 8.08 11.37 20.02
CA PRO A 304 9.03 10.36 19.59
C PRO A 304 8.88 10.06 18.08
N LEU A 305 9.98 9.66 17.43
CA LEU A 305 9.94 9.31 16.01
C LEU A 305 8.95 8.18 15.72
N ALA A 306 8.80 7.22 16.61
CA ALA A 306 7.82 6.13 16.45
C ALA A 306 6.37 6.64 16.31
N ASP A 307 5.99 7.70 17.03
CA ASP A 307 4.66 8.33 16.89
C ASP A 307 4.53 9.01 15.54
N ARG A 308 5.58 9.70 15.06
CA ARG A 308 5.63 10.31 13.72
C ARG A 308 5.47 9.26 12.63
N ALA A 309 6.16 8.14 12.75
CA ALA A 309 6.07 7.02 11.82
C ALA A 309 4.66 6.41 11.80
N THR A 310 4.01 6.29 12.96
CA THR A 310 2.62 5.84 13.09
C THR A 310 1.67 6.77 12.34
N ILE A 311 1.83 8.09 12.46
CA ILE A 311 1.03 9.08 11.74
C ILE A 311 1.30 9.03 10.23
N ALA A 312 2.57 8.98 9.83
CA ALA A 312 2.98 8.94 8.44
C ALA A 312 2.50 7.66 7.74
N ASN A 313 2.44 6.52 8.46
CA ASN A 313 1.96 5.25 7.94
C ASN A 313 0.53 5.34 7.40
N MET A 314 -0.35 6.07 8.09
CA MET A 314 -1.77 6.18 7.71
C MET A 314 -2.06 7.28 6.67
N ALA A 315 -1.05 7.78 5.95
CA ALA A 315 -1.28 8.73 4.86
C ALA A 315 -2.29 8.23 3.80
N PRO A 316 -2.26 6.97 3.36
CA PRO A 316 -3.29 6.44 2.45
C PRO A 316 -4.70 6.48 3.05
N GLU A 317 -4.85 6.25 4.34
CA GLU A 317 -6.14 6.23 5.03
C GLU A 317 -6.73 7.63 5.18
N TYR A 318 -5.92 8.65 5.46
CA TYR A 318 -6.42 10.02 5.43
C TYR A 318 -6.44 10.64 4.01
N GLY A 319 -5.91 9.94 3.01
CA GLY A 319 -6.02 10.27 1.59
C GLY A 319 -4.89 11.14 1.02
N ALA A 320 -3.87 11.46 1.80
CA ALA A 320 -2.71 12.22 1.31
C ALA A 320 -1.70 11.33 0.57
N THR A 321 -0.89 11.94 -0.29
CA THR A 321 0.23 11.26 -0.94
C THR A 321 1.30 10.88 0.07
N CYS A 322 1.57 11.75 1.06
CA CYS A 322 2.49 11.50 2.17
C CYS A 322 2.13 12.35 3.39
N GLY A 323 2.67 11.96 4.55
CA GLY A 323 2.61 12.74 5.80
C GLY A 323 4.02 12.96 6.32
N PHE A 324 4.65 14.06 5.93
CA PHE A 324 6.08 14.32 6.08
C PHE A 324 6.42 15.00 7.40
N PHE A 325 7.52 14.58 8.01
CA PHE A 325 8.10 15.18 9.22
C PHE A 325 9.51 15.70 8.93
N PRO A 326 9.93 16.81 9.56
CA PRO A 326 11.27 17.36 9.34
C PRO A 326 12.36 16.56 10.06
N ILE A 327 13.62 16.73 9.59
CA ILE A 327 14.82 16.23 10.29
C ILE A 327 15.06 17.09 11.53
N ASP A 328 15.19 16.47 12.70
CA ASP A 328 15.53 17.12 13.96
C ASP A 328 16.35 16.20 14.90
N GLY A 329 16.46 16.55 16.18
CA GLY A 329 17.17 15.75 17.17
C GLY A 329 16.60 14.35 17.36
N GLU A 330 15.27 14.18 17.30
CA GLU A 330 14.61 12.88 17.39
C GLU A 330 14.96 11.97 16.20
N THR A 331 15.08 12.52 15.00
CA THR A 331 15.55 11.79 13.82
C THR A 331 16.95 11.20 14.06
N LEU A 332 17.88 11.99 14.59
CA LEU A 332 19.24 11.52 14.88
C LEU A 332 19.25 10.48 16.00
N SER A 333 18.43 10.67 17.03
CA SER A 333 18.29 9.73 18.15
C SER A 333 17.78 8.38 17.67
N TYR A 334 16.76 8.37 16.78
CA TYR A 334 16.24 7.14 16.20
C TYR A 334 17.25 6.42 15.32
N LEU A 335 17.98 7.15 14.46
CA LEU A 335 19.04 6.56 13.63
C LEU A 335 20.11 5.89 14.51
N LYS A 336 20.44 6.48 15.65
CA LYS A 336 21.40 5.92 16.61
C LYS A 336 20.88 4.63 17.22
N ILE A 337 19.66 4.62 17.78
CA ILE A 337 19.11 3.44 18.43
C ILE A 337 18.82 2.30 17.46
N SER A 338 18.39 2.61 16.24
CA SER A 338 18.14 1.64 15.18
C SER A 338 19.41 1.15 14.45
N GLY A 339 20.59 1.42 15.02
CA GLY A 339 21.85 0.78 14.62
C GLY A 339 22.60 1.45 13.48
N ARG A 340 22.15 2.62 12.95
CA ARG A 340 22.91 3.31 11.88
C ARG A 340 24.30 3.70 12.36
N GLU A 341 25.25 3.67 11.43
CA GLU A 341 26.65 3.99 11.71
C GLU A 341 26.83 5.48 12.10
N ALA A 342 27.75 5.75 13.02
CA ALA A 342 28.03 7.11 13.49
C ALA A 342 28.38 8.08 12.35
N SER A 343 29.08 7.60 11.30
CA SER A 343 29.41 8.38 10.11
C SER A 343 28.15 8.77 9.31
N ARG A 344 27.14 7.90 9.25
CA ARG A 344 25.86 8.19 8.60
C ARG A 344 25.07 9.23 9.40
N ILE A 345 25.04 9.11 10.72
CA ILE A 345 24.36 10.08 11.60
C ILE A 345 24.99 11.46 11.48
N ALA A 346 26.33 11.53 11.45
CA ALA A 346 27.05 12.77 11.24
C ALA A 346 26.74 13.39 9.85
N LEU A 347 26.69 12.55 8.80
CA LEU A 347 26.30 13.03 7.46
C LEU A 347 24.90 13.61 7.45
N VAL A 348 23.91 12.93 8.05
CA VAL A 348 22.53 13.42 8.13
C VAL A 348 22.45 14.77 8.84
N ALA A 349 23.14 14.91 9.97
CA ALA A 349 23.15 16.15 10.74
C ALA A 349 23.75 17.31 9.94
N GLU A 350 24.94 17.12 9.39
CA GLU A 350 25.66 18.18 8.66
C GLU A 350 25.00 18.51 7.32
N TYR A 351 24.50 17.51 6.59
CA TYR A 351 23.75 17.72 5.35
C TYR A 351 22.46 18.54 5.60
N ALA A 352 21.66 18.14 6.59
CA ALA A 352 20.42 18.83 6.89
C ALA A 352 20.63 20.29 7.32
N LYS A 353 21.68 20.57 8.10
CA LYS A 353 22.11 21.95 8.47
C LYS A 353 22.54 22.75 7.24
N ALA A 354 23.40 22.16 6.39
CA ALA A 354 23.91 22.80 5.19
C ALA A 354 22.80 23.13 4.17
N GLN A 355 21.73 22.35 4.15
CA GLN A 355 20.57 22.54 3.28
C GLN A 355 19.49 23.44 3.88
N GLY A 356 19.62 23.90 5.14
CA GLY A 356 18.54 24.60 5.83
C GLY A 356 17.28 23.74 6.03
N MET A 357 17.50 22.43 6.29
CA MET A 357 16.43 21.44 6.47
C MET A 357 16.41 20.85 7.89
N PHE A 358 17.33 21.26 8.77
CA PHE A 358 17.35 20.79 10.15
C PHE A 358 16.44 21.69 11.01
N ARG A 359 15.37 21.09 11.56
CA ARG A 359 14.43 21.79 12.42
C ARG A 359 14.97 21.91 13.84
N LEU A 360 14.95 23.12 14.38
CA LEU A 360 15.19 23.42 15.80
C LEU A 360 13.88 23.85 16.45
N SER A 361 13.79 23.72 17.78
CA SER A 361 12.69 24.35 18.54
C SER A 361 12.69 25.87 18.28
N GLY A 362 11.51 26.40 17.93
CA GLY A 362 11.39 27.81 17.54
C GLY A 362 11.83 28.16 16.11
N SER A 363 12.17 27.18 15.26
CA SER A 363 12.33 27.43 13.82
C SER A 363 11.09 28.08 13.24
N ALA A 364 11.28 28.99 12.26
CA ALA A 364 10.16 29.62 11.55
C ALA A 364 9.32 28.55 10.83
N ASP A 365 8.00 28.69 10.89
CA ASP A 365 7.07 27.81 10.18
C ASP A 365 7.23 28.01 8.67
N PRO A 366 7.25 26.92 7.85
CA PRO A 366 7.21 27.02 6.40
C PRO A 366 5.91 27.64 5.88
N VAL A 367 5.95 28.09 4.63
CA VAL A 367 4.74 28.53 3.92
C VAL A 367 4.00 27.31 3.39
N PHE A 368 2.70 27.21 3.69
CA PHE A 368 1.85 26.11 3.25
C PHE A 368 0.71 26.58 2.32
N THR A 369 0.12 25.68 1.57
CA THR A 369 -1.09 25.94 0.77
C THR A 369 -2.25 26.32 1.69
N ASP A 370 -2.45 25.50 2.73
CA ASP A 370 -3.48 25.69 3.78
C ASP A 370 -3.00 24.98 5.06
N THR A 371 -3.67 25.22 6.18
CA THR A 371 -3.25 24.69 7.48
C THR A 371 -4.39 24.09 8.29
N LEU A 372 -4.02 23.17 9.19
CA LEU A 372 -4.84 22.64 10.29
C LEU A 372 -4.03 22.72 11.58
N GLU A 373 -4.71 22.71 12.71
CA GLU A 373 -4.09 22.68 14.03
C GLU A 373 -4.78 21.67 14.94
N LEU A 374 -3.97 20.96 15.75
CA LEU A 374 -4.43 20.05 16.79
C LEU A 374 -3.64 20.29 18.07
N ASP A 375 -4.35 20.60 19.15
CA ASP A 375 -3.82 20.52 20.51
C ASP A 375 -3.86 19.06 20.97
N LEU A 376 -2.69 18.46 21.18
CA LEU A 376 -2.52 17.07 21.58
C LEU A 376 -3.23 16.73 22.88
N SER A 377 -3.43 17.70 23.78
CA SER A 377 -4.16 17.51 25.04
C SER A 377 -5.65 17.22 24.86
N THR A 378 -6.19 17.48 23.68
CA THR A 378 -7.61 17.22 23.35
C THR A 378 -7.86 15.80 22.83
N VAL A 379 -6.81 15.05 22.54
CA VAL A 379 -6.93 13.66 22.06
C VAL A 379 -7.42 12.77 23.20
N VAL A 380 -8.39 11.91 22.88
CA VAL A 380 -8.98 10.96 23.85
C VAL A 380 -8.85 9.53 23.34
N PRO A 381 -8.85 8.52 24.25
CA PRO A 381 -8.83 7.11 23.87
C PRO A 381 -9.95 6.81 22.87
N SER A 382 -9.60 6.17 21.77
CA SER A 382 -10.47 6.02 20.62
C SER A 382 -10.26 4.70 19.90
N MET A 383 -11.26 4.30 19.12
CA MET A 383 -11.18 3.26 18.10
C MET A 383 -11.63 3.84 16.75
N ALA A 384 -11.48 3.10 15.67
CA ALA A 384 -12.11 3.45 14.39
C ALA A 384 -12.86 2.25 13.82
N GLY A 385 -14.12 2.47 13.46
CA GLY A 385 -14.98 1.42 12.93
C GLY A 385 -16.47 1.85 12.89
N PRO A 386 -17.33 0.90 12.52
CA PRO A 386 -17.07 -0.54 12.29
C PRO A 386 -16.53 -0.89 10.89
N LYS A 387 -16.37 0.06 9.96
CA LYS A 387 -16.09 -0.24 8.54
C LYS A 387 -14.93 0.54 7.92
N ARG A 388 -14.50 1.68 8.50
CA ARG A 388 -13.53 2.58 7.89
C ARG A 388 -12.55 3.18 8.89
N PRO A 389 -11.29 3.40 8.49
CA PRO A 389 -10.26 3.97 9.36
C PRO A 389 -10.56 5.41 9.84
N GLU A 390 -11.22 6.21 9.01
CA GLU A 390 -11.63 7.57 9.34
C GLU A 390 -12.87 7.65 10.25
N GLY A 391 -13.52 6.51 10.50
CA GLY A 391 -14.68 6.39 11.40
C GLY A 391 -14.28 6.35 12.87
N ARG A 392 -13.48 7.36 13.34
CA ARG A 392 -13.06 7.43 14.73
C ARG A 392 -14.25 7.58 15.68
N ILE A 393 -14.24 6.80 16.75
CA ILE A 393 -15.23 6.81 17.82
C ILE A 393 -14.50 6.80 19.17
N ALA A 394 -14.92 7.65 20.11
CA ALA A 394 -14.36 7.64 21.46
C ALA A 394 -14.63 6.29 22.14
N LEU A 395 -13.68 5.81 22.94
CA LEU A 395 -13.79 4.50 23.63
C LEU A 395 -15.09 4.42 24.47
N THR A 396 -15.51 5.54 25.04
CA THR A 396 -16.78 5.66 25.80
C THR A 396 -18.03 5.34 24.97
N ASP A 397 -17.95 5.50 23.66
CA ASP A 397 -19.11 5.48 22.75
C ASP A 397 -19.12 4.24 21.84
N VAL A 398 -18.14 3.36 21.92
CA VAL A 398 -18.02 2.17 21.05
C VAL A 398 -19.27 1.28 21.17
N ALA A 399 -19.71 0.95 22.39
CA ALA A 399 -20.86 0.09 22.61
C ALA A 399 -22.16 0.70 22.05
N SER A 400 -22.42 1.98 22.33
CA SER A 400 -23.59 2.69 21.79
C SER A 400 -23.53 2.89 20.28
N GLY A 401 -22.32 3.10 19.74
CA GLY A 401 -22.06 3.23 18.30
C GLY A 401 -22.33 1.92 17.57
N PHE A 402 -21.91 0.78 18.14
CA PHE A 402 -22.23 -0.54 17.58
C PHE A 402 -23.71 -0.82 17.57
N ALA A 403 -24.44 -0.52 18.68
CA ALA A 403 -25.89 -0.69 18.74
C ALA A 403 -26.60 0.08 17.63
N LYS A 404 -26.21 1.35 17.39
CA LYS A 404 -26.75 2.16 16.30
C LYS A 404 -26.41 1.58 14.91
N ALA A 405 -25.16 1.12 14.71
CA ALA A 405 -24.75 0.50 13.45
C ALA A 405 -25.51 -0.81 13.18
N LEU A 406 -25.76 -1.64 14.22
CA LEU A 406 -26.52 -2.86 14.13
C LEU A 406 -27.91 -2.64 13.54
N GLU A 407 -28.61 -1.60 13.98
CA GLU A 407 -29.94 -1.24 13.48
C GLU A 407 -29.88 -0.56 12.11
N ALA A 408 -29.06 0.49 11.98
CA ALA A 408 -29.08 1.38 10.81
C ALA A 408 -28.32 0.79 9.61
N GLU A 409 -27.14 0.20 9.84
CA GLU A 409 -26.25 -0.28 8.77
C GLU A 409 -26.44 -1.77 8.47
N TYR A 410 -26.48 -2.60 9.53
CA TYR A 410 -26.62 -4.06 9.39
C TYR A 410 -28.06 -4.54 9.29
N LYS A 411 -29.04 -3.63 9.46
CA LYS A 411 -30.48 -3.93 9.32
C LYS A 411 -30.97 -5.03 10.26
N LYS A 412 -30.54 -4.98 11.53
CA LYS A 412 -30.89 -5.93 12.59
C LYS A 412 -31.57 -5.21 13.78
N PRO A 413 -32.68 -4.50 13.57
CA PRO A 413 -33.35 -3.77 14.65
C PRO A 413 -33.88 -4.73 15.70
N GLY A 414 -33.66 -4.43 16.98
CA GLY A 414 -34.16 -5.25 18.10
C GLY A 414 -33.39 -6.56 18.34
N GLU A 415 -32.37 -6.87 17.55
CA GLU A 415 -31.62 -8.13 17.70
C GLU A 415 -30.36 -7.99 18.58
N GLN A 416 -30.11 -6.83 19.22
CA GLN A 416 -28.90 -6.59 20.01
C GLN A 416 -28.59 -7.69 21.05
N GLY A 417 -29.59 -8.27 21.68
CA GLY A 417 -29.46 -9.35 22.67
C GLY A 417 -29.42 -10.76 22.10
N LYS A 418 -29.47 -10.93 20.77
CA LYS A 418 -29.48 -12.26 20.12
C LYS A 418 -28.17 -12.99 20.38
N ARG A 419 -28.31 -14.23 20.87
CA ARG A 419 -27.20 -15.16 21.07
C ARG A 419 -27.54 -16.52 20.48
N VAL A 420 -26.57 -17.23 19.95
CA VAL A 420 -26.72 -18.55 19.35
C VAL A 420 -25.66 -19.51 19.91
N PRO A 421 -26.02 -20.75 20.24
CA PRO A 421 -25.06 -21.73 20.72
C PRO A 421 -24.10 -22.12 19.61
N VAL A 422 -22.84 -22.32 19.97
CA VAL A 422 -21.82 -22.84 19.05
C VAL A 422 -21.74 -24.34 19.19
N LYS A 423 -21.93 -25.06 18.08
CA LYS A 423 -21.97 -26.54 18.07
C LYS A 423 -20.68 -27.11 18.70
N ASP A 424 -20.87 -28.13 19.56
CA ASP A 424 -19.78 -28.85 20.25
C ASP A 424 -18.89 -27.95 21.15
N ARG A 425 -19.39 -26.76 21.55
CA ARG A 425 -18.76 -25.84 22.47
C ARG A 425 -19.64 -25.49 23.65
N SER A 426 -19.04 -25.09 24.77
CA SER A 426 -19.75 -24.71 26.01
C SER A 426 -20.09 -23.22 26.08
N PHE A 427 -20.09 -22.51 24.96
CA PHE A 427 -20.38 -21.08 24.87
C PHE A 427 -21.34 -20.80 23.72
N ASP A 428 -21.93 -19.63 23.77
CA ASP A 428 -22.76 -19.03 22.71
C ASP A 428 -22.05 -17.76 22.17
N ILE A 429 -22.45 -17.31 21.00
CA ILE A 429 -21.99 -16.04 20.41
C ILE A 429 -23.19 -15.18 19.99
N GLY A 430 -22.99 -13.85 19.96
CA GLY A 430 -24.02 -12.90 19.60
C GLY A 430 -23.47 -11.77 18.75
N HIS A 431 -24.36 -10.85 18.36
CA HIS A 431 -23.95 -9.63 17.65
C HIS A 431 -22.91 -8.86 18.47
N GLY A 432 -21.85 -8.36 17.81
CA GLY A 432 -20.78 -7.60 18.44
C GLY A 432 -19.77 -8.41 19.23
N ASP A 433 -19.91 -9.75 19.29
CA ASP A 433 -18.86 -10.57 19.90
C ASP A 433 -17.59 -10.50 19.05
N VAL A 434 -16.45 -10.28 19.72
CA VAL A 434 -15.14 -10.19 19.12
C VAL A 434 -14.62 -11.60 18.85
N VAL A 435 -14.63 -12.01 17.59
CA VAL A 435 -14.14 -13.34 17.17
C VAL A 435 -12.72 -13.33 16.66
N ILE A 436 -12.16 -12.13 16.36
CA ILE A 436 -10.75 -11.92 16.02
C ILE A 436 -10.23 -10.76 16.84
N ALA A 437 -9.14 -10.99 17.58
CA ALA A 437 -8.34 -9.96 18.24
C ALA A 437 -6.88 -10.10 17.79
N ALA A 438 -6.43 -9.18 16.92
CA ALA A 438 -5.12 -9.31 16.29
C ALA A 438 -4.23 -8.09 16.56
N ILE A 439 -3.08 -8.32 17.18
CA ILE A 439 -1.97 -7.37 17.17
C ILE A 439 -1.21 -7.61 15.88
N THR A 440 -1.40 -6.67 14.91
CA THR A 440 -0.91 -6.84 13.54
C THR A 440 0.31 -5.98 13.26
N SER A 441 1.06 -6.30 12.21
CA SER A 441 2.31 -5.65 11.84
C SER A 441 2.17 -4.24 11.26
N CYS A 442 0.97 -3.80 10.88
CA CYS A 442 0.81 -2.68 9.94
C CYS A 442 1.20 -1.30 10.49
N THR A 443 0.53 -0.78 11.51
CA THR A 443 0.71 0.63 11.94
C THR A 443 1.46 0.74 13.27
N ASN A 444 1.07 -0.07 14.22
CA ASN A 444 1.38 0.14 15.63
C ASN A 444 2.64 -0.59 16.11
N THR A 445 3.06 -1.68 15.45
CA THR A 445 4.18 -2.50 15.95
C THR A 445 5.55 -1.84 15.81
N SER A 446 5.68 -0.83 14.94
CA SER A 446 6.87 0.03 14.88
C SER A 446 6.99 0.96 16.09
N ASN A 447 5.96 1.03 16.93
CA ASN A 447 5.91 1.88 18.11
C ASN A 447 6.05 1.06 19.39
N PRO A 448 7.23 1.06 20.04
CA PRO A 448 7.46 0.27 21.23
C PRO A 448 6.53 0.60 22.41
N SER A 449 6.06 1.85 22.51
CA SER A 449 5.24 2.28 23.64
C SER A 449 3.90 1.52 23.71
N VAL A 450 3.25 1.30 22.56
CA VAL A 450 1.98 0.59 22.53
C VAL A 450 2.14 -0.93 22.63
N LEU A 451 3.25 -1.49 22.19
CA LEU A 451 3.54 -2.92 22.33
C LEU A 451 3.93 -3.28 23.79
N ILE A 452 4.78 -2.48 24.41
CA ILE A 452 5.10 -2.61 25.85
C ILE A 452 3.83 -2.42 26.69
N ALA A 453 2.98 -1.45 26.34
CA ALA A 453 1.69 -1.25 27.00
C ALA A 453 0.79 -2.48 26.90
N ALA A 454 0.70 -3.12 25.72
CA ALA A 454 -0.06 -4.36 25.53
C ALA A 454 0.49 -5.51 26.39
N GLY A 455 1.82 -5.67 26.42
CA GLY A 455 2.46 -6.69 27.26
C GLY A 455 2.27 -6.46 28.76
N LEU A 456 2.37 -5.21 29.23
CA LEU A 456 2.12 -4.84 30.63
C LEU A 456 0.65 -5.03 31.02
N LEU A 457 -0.29 -4.69 30.11
CA LEU A 457 -1.71 -4.93 30.32
C LEU A 457 -2.00 -6.43 30.42
N ALA A 458 -1.40 -7.24 29.53
CA ALA A 458 -1.50 -8.69 29.59
C ALA A 458 -0.96 -9.26 30.91
N LYS A 459 0.20 -8.77 31.37
CA LYS A 459 0.79 -9.15 32.66
C LYS A 459 -0.19 -8.89 33.80
N LYS A 460 -0.68 -7.66 33.94
CA LYS A 460 -1.63 -7.27 34.99
C LYS A 460 -2.95 -8.06 34.90
N ALA A 461 -3.42 -8.35 33.69
CA ALA A 461 -4.63 -9.17 33.49
C ALA A 461 -4.43 -10.61 33.98
N VAL A 462 -3.32 -11.26 33.62
CA VAL A 462 -2.98 -12.62 34.04
C VAL A 462 -2.79 -12.68 35.57
N GLU A 463 -2.12 -11.70 36.17
CA GLU A 463 -1.93 -11.59 37.62
C GLU A 463 -3.27 -11.47 38.38
N LYS A 464 -4.30 -10.91 37.74
CA LYS A 464 -5.68 -10.88 38.28
C LYS A 464 -6.52 -12.10 37.92
N GLY A 465 -5.98 -13.04 37.13
CA GLY A 465 -6.66 -14.27 36.74
C GLY A 465 -7.59 -14.13 35.54
N LEU A 466 -7.45 -13.07 34.72
CA LEU A 466 -8.22 -12.91 33.48
C LEU A 466 -7.62 -13.73 32.34
N THR A 467 -8.49 -14.22 31.44
CA THR A 467 -8.13 -14.92 30.21
C THR A 467 -8.96 -14.40 29.04
N SER A 468 -8.48 -14.55 27.82
CA SER A 468 -9.27 -14.26 26.62
C SER A 468 -10.51 -15.15 26.55
N LYS A 469 -11.57 -14.66 25.92
CA LYS A 469 -12.79 -15.46 25.75
C LYS A 469 -12.56 -16.60 24.76
N PRO A 470 -13.16 -17.76 24.95
CA PRO A 470 -12.89 -18.98 24.17
C PRO A 470 -13.31 -18.90 22.70
N TRP A 471 -14.13 -17.93 22.33
CA TRP A 471 -14.53 -17.70 20.94
C TRP A 471 -13.60 -16.72 20.18
N VAL A 472 -12.61 -16.12 20.86
CA VAL A 472 -11.72 -15.12 20.27
C VAL A 472 -10.49 -15.79 19.68
N LYS A 473 -10.30 -15.66 18.38
CA LYS A 473 -9.03 -15.97 17.72
C LYS A 473 -8.05 -14.84 18.00
N THR A 474 -7.06 -15.09 18.83
CA THR A 474 -6.01 -14.14 19.22
C THR A 474 -4.75 -14.38 18.40
N SER A 475 -4.02 -13.32 18.03
CA SER A 475 -2.75 -13.45 17.31
C SER A 475 -1.83 -12.27 17.56
N LEU A 476 -0.51 -12.54 17.57
CA LEU A 476 0.56 -11.56 17.55
C LEU A 476 1.39 -11.76 16.27
N ALA A 477 1.30 -10.80 15.34
CA ALA A 477 2.11 -10.77 14.13
C ALA A 477 2.88 -9.46 14.06
N PRO A 478 4.07 -9.36 14.69
CA PRO A 478 4.84 -8.12 14.75
C PRO A 478 5.38 -7.70 13.38
N GLY A 479 5.66 -6.42 13.22
CA GLY A 479 6.23 -5.86 12.00
C GLY A 479 7.73 -6.10 11.82
N SER A 480 8.43 -6.56 12.86
CA SER A 480 9.84 -6.98 12.77
C SER A 480 10.21 -7.93 13.90
N GLN A 481 11.32 -8.64 13.72
CA GLN A 481 11.90 -9.48 14.76
C GLN A 481 12.39 -8.69 15.99
N VAL A 482 12.67 -7.41 15.85
CA VAL A 482 13.06 -6.51 16.96
C VAL A 482 11.95 -6.46 18.01
N VAL A 483 10.70 -6.45 17.58
CA VAL A 483 9.52 -6.42 18.47
C VAL A 483 9.47 -7.65 19.37
N SER A 484 9.59 -8.85 18.78
CA SER A 484 9.64 -10.09 19.57
C SER A 484 10.83 -10.09 20.53
N ALA A 485 12.00 -9.62 20.07
CA ALA A 485 13.21 -9.58 20.89
C ALA A 485 13.07 -8.69 22.13
N TYR A 486 12.47 -7.49 22.00
CA TYR A 486 12.30 -6.66 23.20
C TYR A 486 11.14 -7.13 24.11
N LEU A 487 10.08 -7.73 23.57
CA LEU A 487 9.02 -8.34 24.39
C LEU A 487 9.55 -9.53 25.21
N ASP A 488 10.41 -10.36 24.62
CA ASP A 488 11.09 -11.46 25.30
C ASP A 488 12.04 -10.94 26.38
N LYS A 489 12.91 -9.99 26.04
CA LYS A 489 13.87 -9.37 26.98
C LYS A 489 13.18 -8.68 28.14
N ALA A 490 12.02 -8.04 27.89
CA ALA A 490 11.21 -7.42 28.94
C ALA A 490 10.41 -8.42 29.76
N GLY A 491 10.44 -9.73 29.47
CA GLY A 491 9.66 -10.76 30.11
C GLY A 491 8.15 -10.61 29.97
N LEU A 492 7.69 -9.95 28.88
CA LEU A 492 6.27 -9.68 28.64
C LEU A 492 5.62 -10.72 27.71
N GLN A 493 6.38 -11.36 26.82
CA GLN A 493 5.87 -12.37 25.89
C GLN A 493 5.15 -13.53 26.61
N PRO A 494 5.66 -14.10 27.72
CA PRO A 494 4.97 -15.19 28.41
C PRO A 494 3.58 -14.82 28.93
N TYR A 495 3.30 -13.57 29.23
CA TYR A 495 1.97 -13.11 29.66
C TYR A 495 1.02 -12.93 28.47
N LEU A 496 1.54 -12.45 27.33
CA LEU A 496 0.78 -12.43 26.07
C LEU A 496 0.40 -13.85 25.64
N ASP A 497 1.33 -14.80 25.72
CA ASP A 497 1.10 -16.21 25.39
C ASP A 497 0.00 -16.83 26.25
N LYS A 498 -0.01 -16.54 27.57
CA LYS A 498 -1.02 -17.07 28.51
C LYS A 498 -2.44 -16.63 28.19
N ILE A 499 -2.62 -15.53 27.51
CA ILE A 499 -3.93 -15.05 27.05
C ILE A 499 -4.13 -15.27 25.54
N GLY A 500 -3.29 -16.12 24.93
CA GLY A 500 -3.43 -16.60 23.55
C GLY A 500 -2.81 -15.71 22.47
N PHE A 501 -2.14 -14.60 22.82
CA PHE A 501 -1.41 -13.77 21.86
C PHE A 501 -0.02 -14.33 21.57
N ASN A 502 0.02 -15.58 21.13
CA ASN A 502 1.24 -16.21 20.65
C ASN A 502 1.71 -15.59 19.33
N LEU A 503 3.02 -15.64 19.10
CA LEU A 503 3.61 -15.27 17.83
C LEU A 503 3.08 -16.21 16.72
N VAL A 504 2.54 -15.66 15.63
CA VAL A 504 1.97 -16.43 14.51
C VAL A 504 2.75 -16.24 13.21
N GLY A 505 3.52 -15.17 13.08
CA GLY A 505 4.30 -14.83 11.89
C GLY A 505 4.83 -13.42 11.97
N PHE A 506 5.64 -13.03 10.96
CA PHE A 506 6.08 -11.66 10.74
C PHE A 506 5.59 -11.21 9.36
N GLY A 507 4.80 -10.15 9.29
CA GLY A 507 4.27 -9.65 8.02
C GLY A 507 2.79 -9.28 8.07
N CYS A 508 2.21 -8.97 6.92
CA CYS A 508 0.84 -8.51 6.80
C CYS A 508 -0.15 -9.67 6.92
N THR A 509 -0.93 -9.70 8.00
CA THR A 509 -1.93 -10.75 8.24
C THR A 509 -3.36 -10.27 8.01
N THR A 510 -3.85 -9.32 8.80
CA THR A 510 -5.27 -8.94 8.78
C THR A 510 -5.64 -7.98 7.64
N CYS A 511 -4.71 -7.13 7.20
CA CYS A 511 -4.97 -6.08 6.21
C CYS A 511 -5.30 -6.61 4.80
N ILE A 512 -4.93 -7.84 4.48
CA ILE A 512 -5.05 -8.45 3.15
C ILE A 512 -5.83 -9.78 3.13
N GLY A 513 -6.48 -10.15 4.24
CA GLY A 513 -7.24 -11.39 4.32
C GLY A 513 -6.43 -12.61 4.75
N ASN A 514 -5.21 -12.41 5.27
CA ASN A 514 -4.35 -13.49 5.78
C ASN A 514 -4.59 -13.81 7.26
N SER A 515 -5.71 -13.34 7.83
CA SER A 515 -6.13 -13.70 9.20
C SER A 515 -6.34 -15.21 9.38
N GLY A 516 -6.43 -15.93 8.28
CA GLY A 516 -6.77 -17.35 8.29
C GLY A 516 -8.23 -17.64 8.65
N PRO A 517 -8.64 -18.89 8.60
CA PRO A 517 -10.03 -19.28 8.90
C PRO A 517 -10.33 -19.16 10.39
N LEU A 518 -11.60 -18.92 10.72
CA LEU A 518 -12.14 -19.17 12.07
C LEU A 518 -12.34 -20.68 12.27
N ALA A 519 -12.51 -21.10 13.53
CA ALA A 519 -12.94 -22.46 13.82
C ALA A 519 -14.26 -22.75 13.08
N PRO A 520 -14.38 -23.91 12.40
CA PRO A 520 -15.52 -24.18 11.53
C PRO A 520 -16.88 -24.03 12.21
N GLU A 521 -16.99 -24.41 13.47
CA GLU A 521 -18.20 -24.30 14.28
C GLU A 521 -18.58 -22.85 14.62
N ILE A 522 -17.59 -21.95 14.78
CA ILE A 522 -17.80 -20.50 14.98
C ILE A 522 -18.25 -19.87 13.66
N SER A 523 -17.56 -20.19 12.56
CA SER A 523 -17.92 -19.71 11.22
C SER A 523 -19.34 -20.15 10.84
N ALA A 524 -19.74 -21.41 11.11
CA ALA A 524 -21.08 -21.92 10.89
C ALA A 524 -22.11 -21.14 11.73
N ALA A 525 -21.87 -20.96 13.04
CA ALA A 525 -22.78 -20.23 13.92
C ALA A 525 -22.98 -18.77 13.45
N ILE A 526 -21.94 -18.09 12.95
CA ILE A 526 -22.03 -16.73 12.39
C ILE A 526 -22.90 -16.73 11.14
N ASN A 527 -22.55 -17.55 10.15
CA ASN A 527 -23.14 -17.49 8.81
C ASN A 527 -24.58 -18.01 8.76
N GLU A 528 -24.89 -19.13 9.46
CA GLU A 528 -26.21 -19.73 9.47
C GLU A 528 -27.24 -18.88 10.21
N ASN A 529 -26.80 -18.08 11.19
CA ASN A 529 -27.71 -17.27 12.02
C ASN A 529 -27.64 -15.78 11.71
N GLY A 530 -26.81 -15.36 10.76
CA GLY A 530 -26.64 -13.98 10.36
C GLY A 530 -26.12 -13.08 11.49
N ILE A 531 -25.18 -13.59 12.30
CA ILE A 531 -24.56 -12.84 13.40
C ILE A 531 -23.60 -11.79 12.82
N VAL A 532 -23.72 -10.56 13.29
CA VAL A 532 -22.73 -9.50 13.02
C VAL A 532 -21.60 -9.64 14.01
N ALA A 533 -20.62 -10.46 13.67
CA ALA A 533 -19.41 -10.65 14.46
C ALA A 533 -18.45 -9.46 14.32
N ALA A 534 -17.63 -9.24 15.35
CA ALA A 534 -16.67 -8.14 15.41
C ALA A 534 -15.22 -8.61 15.40
N ALA A 535 -14.32 -7.72 14.94
CA ALA A 535 -12.87 -7.86 15.09
C ALA A 535 -12.27 -6.60 15.72
N ALA A 536 -11.27 -6.78 16.58
CA ALA A 536 -10.43 -5.71 17.13
C ALA A 536 -8.99 -5.88 16.62
N LEU A 537 -8.47 -4.88 15.89
CA LEU A 537 -7.23 -4.98 15.14
C LEU A 537 -6.31 -3.78 15.43
N SER A 538 -5.03 -4.00 15.63
CA SER A 538 -4.06 -2.90 15.71
C SER A 538 -3.51 -2.46 14.34
N GLY A 539 -4.27 -2.71 13.27
CA GLY A 539 -3.90 -2.39 11.89
C GLY A 539 -4.26 -0.97 11.46
N ASN A 540 -4.25 -0.75 10.14
CA ASN A 540 -4.58 0.52 9.49
C ASN A 540 -5.86 0.45 8.63
N ARG A 541 -6.35 -0.73 8.29
CA ARG A 541 -7.55 -0.96 7.47
C ARG A 541 -8.47 -1.99 8.11
N ASN A 542 -9.76 -1.69 8.06
CA ASN A 542 -10.81 -2.50 8.69
C ASN A 542 -12.00 -2.73 7.73
N PHE A 543 -11.72 -2.84 6.44
CA PHE A 543 -12.78 -3.02 5.43
C PHE A 543 -13.46 -4.38 5.58
N GLU A 544 -14.80 -4.38 5.50
CA GLU A 544 -15.63 -5.59 5.50
C GLU A 544 -15.19 -6.56 4.38
N GLY A 545 -15.14 -7.86 4.69
CA GLY A 545 -14.72 -8.91 3.77
C GLY A 545 -13.22 -8.96 3.48
N ARG A 546 -12.43 -8.00 3.98
CA ARG A 546 -10.98 -7.96 3.80
C ARG A 546 -10.21 -8.53 4.99
N VAL A 547 -10.70 -8.34 6.21
CA VAL A 547 -10.12 -8.92 7.43
C VAL A 547 -10.42 -10.42 7.50
N SER A 548 -11.69 -10.76 7.35
CA SER A 548 -12.21 -12.13 7.31
C SER A 548 -13.53 -12.13 6.55
N PRO A 549 -13.88 -13.19 5.82
CA PRO A 549 -15.19 -13.31 5.16
C PRO A 549 -16.34 -13.41 6.16
N ASP A 550 -16.08 -13.86 7.40
CA ASP A 550 -17.10 -14.11 8.43
C ASP A 550 -17.35 -12.90 9.33
N VAL A 551 -16.53 -11.83 9.23
CA VAL A 551 -16.58 -10.69 10.15
C VAL A 551 -17.01 -9.42 9.43
N GLN A 552 -18.07 -8.79 9.91
CA GLN A 552 -18.63 -7.59 9.31
C GLN A 552 -18.25 -6.30 10.04
N ALA A 553 -18.16 -6.33 11.37
CA ALA A 553 -17.86 -5.16 12.19
C ALA A 553 -16.38 -5.16 12.61
N ASN A 554 -15.55 -4.40 11.91
CA ASN A 554 -14.11 -4.37 12.13
C ASN A 554 -13.68 -3.04 12.78
N TYR A 555 -12.95 -3.13 13.89
CA TYR A 555 -12.49 -1.96 14.65
C TYR A 555 -10.98 -1.89 14.70
N LEU A 556 -10.42 -0.74 14.33
CA LEU A 556 -9.01 -0.40 14.58
C LEU A 556 -8.86 0.08 16.02
N ALA A 557 -7.87 -0.43 16.70
CA ALA A 557 -7.59 -0.14 18.11
C ALA A 557 -6.09 -0.15 18.39
N SER A 558 -5.68 0.48 19.49
CA SER A 558 -4.30 0.32 19.98
C SER A 558 -4.06 -1.13 20.43
N PRO A 559 -2.81 -1.65 20.36
CA PRO A 559 -2.48 -2.98 20.86
C PRO A 559 -2.99 -3.30 22.27
N PRO A 560 -2.87 -2.40 23.28
CA PRO A 560 -3.46 -2.69 24.60
C PRO A 560 -4.99 -2.77 24.57
N LEU A 561 -5.69 -1.99 23.72
CA LEU A 561 -7.13 -2.14 23.55
C LEU A 561 -7.52 -3.43 22.83
N VAL A 562 -6.70 -3.91 21.88
CA VAL A 562 -6.92 -5.24 21.27
C VAL A 562 -6.90 -6.34 22.34
N VAL A 563 -5.93 -6.30 23.25
CA VAL A 563 -5.87 -7.22 24.39
C VAL A 563 -7.11 -7.06 25.28
N ALA A 564 -7.50 -5.83 25.61
CA ALA A 564 -8.66 -5.57 26.45
C ALA A 564 -9.97 -6.12 25.84
N TYR A 565 -10.15 -5.98 24.52
CA TYR A 565 -11.32 -6.53 23.82
C TYR A 565 -11.31 -8.05 23.69
N ALA A 566 -10.13 -8.69 23.62
CA ALA A 566 -10.03 -10.15 23.72
C ALA A 566 -10.49 -10.67 25.12
N LEU A 567 -10.15 -9.96 26.17
CA LEU A 567 -10.56 -10.26 27.55
C LEU A 567 -12.06 -10.00 27.74
N ALA A 568 -12.60 -8.90 27.21
CA ALA A 568 -14.02 -8.54 27.31
C ALA A 568 -14.90 -9.43 26.41
N GLY A 569 -14.40 -9.83 25.24
CA GLY A 569 -15.04 -10.71 24.26
C GLY A 569 -16.14 -10.07 23.41
N THR A 570 -16.47 -8.78 23.58
CA THR A 570 -17.53 -8.11 22.83
C THR A 570 -17.32 -6.60 22.78
N VAL A 571 -17.74 -5.97 21.68
CA VAL A 571 -17.77 -4.51 21.53
C VAL A 571 -19.03 -3.89 22.15
N GLN A 572 -19.97 -4.69 22.63
CA GLN A 572 -21.17 -4.20 23.29
C GLN A 572 -20.95 -3.72 24.73
N LYS A 573 -19.77 -3.95 25.30
CA LYS A 573 -19.40 -3.45 26.64
C LYS A 573 -18.73 -2.08 26.53
N ASN A 574 -19.11 -1.19 27.41
CA ASN A 574 -18.37 0.06 27.63
C ASN A 574 -17.18 -0.19 28.57
N LEU A 575 -15.99 -0.40 28.01
CA LEU A 575 -14.79 -0.76 28.77
C LEU A 575 -14.33 0.33 29.78
N THR A 576 -14.84 1.55 29.68
CA THR A 576 -14.54 2.61 30.65
C THR A 576 -15.39 2.53 31.92
N LYS A 577 -16.48 1.74 31.90
CA LYS A 577 -17.47 1.67 32.98
C LYS A 577 -17.76 0.24 33.45
N GLU A 578 -17.65 -0.74 32.55
CA GLU A 578 -18.00 -2.12 32.79
C GLU A 578 -16.78 -3.01 32.97
N PRO A 579 -16.84 -4.06 33.78
CA PRO A 579 -15.72 -4.95 34.01
C PRO A 579 -15.40 -5.79 32.77
N LEU A 580 -14.10 -6.02 32.53
CA LEU A 580 -13.60 -6.94 31.49
C LEU A 580 -13.97 -8.40 31.81
N GLY A 581 -13.93 -8.74 33.09
CA GLY A 581 -14.25 -10.07 33.62
C GLY A 581 -14.17 -10.11 35.14
N THR A 582 -14.21 -11.33 35.69
CA THR A 582 -14.07 -11.59 37.14
C THR A 582 -12.68 -12.12 37.42
N GLY A 583 -12.00 -11.54 38.38
CA GLY A 583 -10.68 -11.96 38.82
C GLY A 583 -10.69 -13.29 39.56
N SER A 584 -9.48 -13.83 39.81
CA SER A 584 -9.31 -15.07 40.60
C SER A 584 -9.76 -14.93 42.06
N ASP A 585 -9.88 -13.71 42.55
CA ASP A 585 -10.42 -13.34 43.87
C ASP A 585 -11.95 -13.18 43.89
N GLY A 586 -12.62 -13.44 42.78
CA GLY A 586 -14.07 -13.26 42.59
C GLY A 586 -14.52 -11.82 42.40
N GLN A 587 -13.60 -10.85 42.34
CA GLN A 587 -13.94 -9.43 42.17
C GLN A 587 -13.99 -9.04 40.68
N PRO A 588 -14.81 -8.06 40.29
CA PRO A 588 -14.83 -7.52 38.93
C PRO A 588 -13.54 -6.77 38.64
N VAL A 589 -12.91 -7.00 37.48
CA VAL A 589 -11.70 -6.34 37.03
C VAL A 589 -12.04 -5.36 35.90
N TYR A 590 -11.72 -4.10 36.10
CA TYR A 590 -11.98 -3.01 35.14
C TYR A 590 -10.72 -2.68 34.36
N LEU A 591 -10.88 -2.03 33.19
CA LEU A 591 -9.77 -1.62 32.34
C LEU A 591 -8.76 -0.74 33.10
N LYS A 592 -9.24 0.20 33.91
CA LYS A 592 -8.40 1.08 34.76
C LYS A 592 -7.50 0.34 35.75
N ASP A 593 -7.90 -0.86 36.20
CA ASP A 593 -7.16 -1.65 37.18
C ASP A 593 -5.92 -2.33 36.57
N ILE A 594 -5.89 -2.47 35.24
CA ILE A 594 -4.83 -3.15 34.49
C ILE A 594 -4.12 -2.27 33.47
N TRP A 595 -4.62 -1.04 33.24
CA TRP A 595 -3.98 -0.10 32.30
C TRP A 595 -2.63 0.35 32.84
N PRO A 596 -1.51 0.20 32.07
CA PRO A 596 -0.20 0.63 32.55
C PRO A 596 -0.06 2.16 32.52
N SER A 597 0.68 2.72 33.45
CA SER A 597 1.02 4.14 33.45
C SER A 597 2.10 4.44 32.41
N SER A 598 2.13 5.69 31.91
CA SER A 598 3.17 6.16 31.00
C SER A 598 4.57 6.01 31.59
N HIS A 599 4.70 6.18 32.93
CA HIS A 599 5.97 5.98 33.62
C HIS A 599 6.44 4.52 33.56
N GLU A 600 5.55 3.54 33.80
CA GLU A 600 5.88 2.11 33.67
C GLU A 600 6.33 1.80 32.23
N ILE A 601 5.59 2.27 31.22
CA ILE A 601 5.92 2.06 29.81
C ILE A 601 7.31 2.60 29.49
N GLN A 602 7.59 3.86 29.86
CA GLN A 602 8.89 4.50 29.58
C GLN A 602 10.06 3.78 30.27
N LYS A 603 9.85 3.32 31.49
CA LYS A 603 10.85 2.52 32.23
C LYS A 603 11.20 1.24 31.47
N PHE A 604 10.19 0.48 31.01
CA PHE A 604 10.41 -0.76 30.26
C PHE A 604 11.09 -0.50 28.90
N ILE A 605 10.73 0.59 28.21
CA ILE A 605 11.39 1.01 26.97
C ILE A 605 12.89 1.28 27.23
N ALA A 606 13.19 2.10 28.22
CA ALA A 606 14.58 2.48 28.54
C ALA A 606 15.46 1.29 28.94
N GLU A 607 14.90 0.31 29.64
CA GLU A 607 15.62 -0.87 30.11
C GLU A 607 15.80 -1.96 29.04
N ASN A 608 14.90 -2.05 28.05
CA ASN A 608 14.84 -3.22 27.18
C ASN A 608 15.10 -2.92 25.70
N ILE A 609 14.90 -1.69 25.24
CA ILE A 609 15.07 -1.35 23.81
C ILE A 609 16.43 -0.70 23.64
N THR A 610 17.36 -1.43 23.06
CA THR A 610 18.75 -1.01 22.90
C THR A 610 19.19 -1.11 21.43
N ARG A 611 20.26 -0.39 21.10
CA ARG A 611 20.86 -0.42 19.77
C ARG A 611 21.27 -1.84 19.33
N GLU A 612 21.78 -2.62 20.27
CA GLU A 612 22.25 -3.98 20.01
C GLU A 612 21.12 -4.88 19.49
N LEU A 613 19.89 -4.73 20.00
CA LEU A 613 18.74 -5.51 19.50
C LEU A 613 18.50 -5.29 17.99
N PHE A 614 18.61 -4.05 17.54
CA PHE A 614 18.46 -3.74 16.11
C PHE A 614 19.62 -4.29 15.30
N VAL A 615 20.86 -4.06 15.75
CA VAL A 615 22.08 -4.53 15.08
C VAL A 615 22.06 -6.05 14.92
N ASP A 616 21.76 -6.77 15.99
CA ASP A 616 21.76 -8.25 16.00
C ASP A 616 20.67 -8.83 15.09
N ARG A 617 19.45 -8.23 15.11
CA ARG A 617 18.33 -8.73 14.29
C ARG A 617 18.47 -8.44 12.81
N TYR A 618 19.18 -7.37 12.45
CA TYR A 618 19.41 -7.01 11.05
C TYR A 618 20.79 -7.41 10.50
N ALA A 619 21.68 -8.00 11.32
CA ALA A 619 23.04 -8.35 10.91
C ALA A 619 23.10 -9.26 9.67
N ASP A 620 22.15 -10.16 9.51
CA ASP A 620 22.11 -11.17 8.45
C ASP A 620 20.79 -11.17 7.65
N VAL A 621 20.18 -10.01 7.55
CA VAL A 621 18.82 -9.81 7.02
C VAL A 621 18.60 -10.36 5.60
N PHE A 622 19.62 -10.40 4.75
CA PHE A 622 19.51 -10.85 3.36
C PHE A 622 19.80 -12.35 3.16
N ASN A 623 20.36 -13.02 4.15
CA ASN A 623 20.69 -14.46 4.06
C ASN A 623 19.53 -15.37 4.46
N GLY A 624 18.62 -14.88 5.30
CA GLY A 624 17.42 -15.58 5.71
C GLY A 624 17.65 -16.83 6.57
N ASP A 625 16.59 -17.60 6.79
CA ASP A 625 16.59 -18.83 7.54
C ASP A 625 17.18 -20.02 6.76
N ALA A 626 17.19 -21.20 7.38
CA ALA A 626 17.69 -22.43 6.75
C ALA A 626 16.87 -22.80 5.51
N ASN A 627 15.55 -22.58 5.52
CA ASN A 627 14.67 -22.90 4.38
C ASN A 627 15.00 -22.02 3.18
N TRP A 628 15.16 -20.69 3.40
CA TRP A 628 15.55 -19.78 2.33
C TRP A 628 16.92 -20.11 1.74
N ARG A 629 17.91 -20.43 2.58
CA ARG A 629 19.25 -20.81 2.13
C ARG A 629 19.27 -22.10 1.32
N ALA A 630 18.38 -23.04 1.62
CA ALA A 630 18.28 -24.34 0.94
C ALA A 630 17.64 -24.25 -0.46
N ILE A 631 17.03 -23.11 -0.83
CA ILE A 631 16.42 -22.97 -2.16
C ILE A 631 17.52 -22.98 -3.23
N ASP A 632 17.46 -23.94 -4.15
CA ASP A 632 18.27 -23.97 -5.37
C ASP A 632 17.49 -23.32 -6.52
N SER A 633 17.87 -22.10 -6.87
CA SER A 633 17.15 -21.28 -7.87
C SER A 633 17.76 -21.35 -9.28
N GLY A 634 18.83 -22.11 -9.45
CA GLY A 634 19.61 -22.09 -10.70
C GLY A 634 20.34 -20.76 -10.92
N ALA A 635 21.11 -20.69 -12.00
CA ALA A 635 21.87 -19.52 -12.42
C ALA A 635 21.55 -19.17 -13.88
N GLY A 636 21.56 -17.88 -14.23
CA GLY A 636 21.40 -17.42 -15.61
C GLY A 636 20.89 -16.01 -15.74
N LEU A 637 21.19 -15.36 -16.88
CA LEU A 637 20.72 -14.00 -17.17
C LEU A 637 19.21 -13.94 -17.48
N THR A 638 18.65 -15.02 -18.05
CA THR A 638 17.23 -15.14 -18.37
C THR A 638 16.64 -16.26 -17.55
N TYR A 639 15.39 -16.08 -17.17
CA TYR A 639 14.68 -17.10 -16.40
C TYR A 639 14.26 -18.30 -17.28
N SER A 640 14.34 -19.49 -16.73
CA SER A 640 13.85 -20.72 -17.40
C SER A 640 12.37 -20.89 -17.08
N TRP A 641 11.51 -20.35 -17.94
CA TRP A 641 10.06 -20.45 -17.78
C TRP A 641 9.57 -21.90 -17.87
N SER A 642 8.62 -22.24 -17.03
CA SER A 642 7.96 -23.55 -17.05
C SER A 642 6.49 -23.42 -17.42
N ASP A 643 6.06 -24.13 -18.44
CA ASP A 643 4.64 -24.19 -18.83
C ASP A 643 3.78 -24.95 -17.81
N GLN A 644 4.40 -25.69 -16.91
CA GLN A 644 3.71 -26.40 -15.82
C GLN A 644 3.51 -25.52 -14.59
N SER A 645 4.25 -24.40 -14.47
CA SER A 645 4.11 -23.49 -13.33
C SER A 645 2.73 -22.86 -13.29
N THR A 646 2.11 -22.86 -12.11
CA THR A 646 0.85 -22.16 -11.85
C THR A 646 1.04 -20.88 -11.02
N TYR A 647 2.29 -20.50 -10.72
CA TYR A 647 2.66 -19.29 -9.98
C TYR A 647 3.45 -18.27 -10.81
N VAL A 648 4.36 -18.76 -11.70
CA VAL A 648 5.27 -17.87 -12.46
C VAL A 648 5.26 -18.29 -13.92
N ARG A 649 4.73 -17.42 -14.79
CA ARG A 649 4.65 -17.66 -16.23
C ARG A 649 5.15 -16.47 -17.02
N ASN A 650 5.73 -16.74 -18.19
CA ASN A 650 6.13 -15.69 -19.13
C ASN A 650 4.88 -14.91 -19.60
N PRO A 651 4.77 -13.61 -19.31
CA PRO A 651 3.63 -12.82 -19.78
C PRO A 651 3.76 -12.52 -21.28
N PRO A 652 2.64 -12.41 -22.03
CA PRO A 652 2.67 -12.27 -23.48
C PRO A 652 3.05 -10.87 -23.99
N TYR A 653 3.41 -9.95 -23.11
CA TYR A 653 3.59 -8.53 -23.46
C TYR A 653 4.68 -8.28 -24.53
N PHE A 654 5.77 -9.09 -24.50
CA PHE A 654 6.96 -8.87 -25.32
C PHE A 654 7.17 -9.92 -26.40
N GLU A 655 6.32 -10.95 -26.51
CA GLU A 655 6.48 -12.04 -27.47
C GLU A 655 6.56 -11.55 -28.93
N THR A 656 5.75 -10.56 -29.27
CA THR A 656 5.65 -10.00 -30.64
C THR A 656 6.28 -8.61 -30.75
N ILE A 657 7.16 -8.23 -29.80
CA ILE A 657 7.75 -6.90 -29.80
C ILE A 657 8.61 -6.66 -31.05
N LYS A 658 8.45 -5.48 -31.65
CA LYS A 658 9.23 -5.00 -32.82
C LYS A 658 10.01 -3.76 -32.45
N LYS A 659 11.10 -3.49 -33.18
CA LYS A 659 11.90 -2.27 -33.02
C LYS A 659 11.07 -1.00 -33.18
N ALA A 660 10.18 -0.95 -34.17
CA ALA A 660 9.23 0.13 -34.35
C ALA A 660 7.90 -0.20 -33.64
N PRO A 661 7.25 0.74 -32.95
CA PRO A 661 5.95 0.54 -32.36
C PRO A 661 4.88 0.30 -33.44
N THR A 662 3.86 -0.49 -33.11
CA THR A 662 2.67 -0.63 -33.94
C THR A 662 1.94 0.73 -33.94
N PRO A 663 1.56 1.28 -35.12
CA PRO A 663 0.83 2.54 -35.19
C PRO A 663 -0.46 2.49 -34.36
N VAL A 664 -0.76 3.59 -33.68
CA VAL A 664 -2.03 3.75 -32.97
C VAL A 664 -3.17 3.74 -33.96
N THR A 665 -4.25 3.05 -33.68
CA THR A 665 -5.48 2.98 -34.49
C THR A 665 -6.65 3.49 -33.66
N ASP A 666 -7.62 4.06 -34.38
CA ASP A 666 -8.90 4.43 -33.77
C ASP A 666 -9.61 3.21 -33.16
N ILE A 667 -10.44 3.43 -32.16
CA ILE A 667 -11.32 2.39 -31.65
C ILE A 667 -12.57 2.39 -32.54
N ALA A 668 -12.73 1.31 -33.26
CA ALA A 668 -13.86 1.15 -34.17
C ALA A 668 -14.75 -0.01 -33.71
N ARG A 669 -16.06 0.24 -33.59
CA ARG A 669 -17.09 -0.76 -33.32
C ARG A 669 -16.81 -1.63 -32.07
N ALA A 670 -16.26 -1.05 -31.01
CA ALA A 670 -16.02 -1.74 -29.77
C ALA A 670 -17.34 -2.16 -29.09
N ARG A 671 -17.31 -3.27 -28.36
CA ARG A 671 -18.39 -3.71 -27.47
C ARG A 671 -18.12 -3.28 -26.03
N ILE A 672 -19.20 -3.11 -25.28
CA ILE A 672 -19.14 -2.76 -23.87
C ILE A 672 -18.96 -4.05 -23.06
N LEU A 673 -17.84 -4.15 -22.36
CA LEU A 673 -17.57 -5.31 -21.47
C LEU A 673 -18.25 -5.15 -20.11
N GLY A 674 -18.39 -3.92 -19.63
CA GLY A 674 -19.00 -3.64 -18.32
C GLY A 674 -19.50 -2.20 -18.18
N LEU A 675 -20.63 -2.07 -17.50
CA LEU A 675 -21.20 -0.83 -16.99
C LEU A 675 -21.10 -0.85 -15.47
N PHE A 676 -20.12 -0.13 -14.91
CA PHE A 676 -19.84 -0.15 -13.48
C PHE A 676 -20.29 1.15 -12.81
N GLY A 677 -20.63 1.04 -11.52
CA GLY A 677 -21.05 2.19 -10.72
C GLY A 677 -19.88 3.00 -10.17
N ASP A 678 -20.15 3.78 -9.14
CA ASP A 678 -19.19 4.63 -8.44
C ASP A 678 -18.25 3.81 -7.54
N LYS A 679 -17.04 4.36 -7.29
CA LYS A 679 -16.08 3.86 -6.32
C LYS A 679 -15.68 2.39 -6.54
N ILE A 680 -15.59 1.98 -7.80
CA ILE A 680 -15.01 0.70 -8.15
C ILE A 680 -13.54 0.70 -7.73
N THR A 681 -13.20 -0.18 -6.81
CA THR A 681 -11.84 -0.28 -6.28
C THR A 681 -10.96 -1.18 -7.13
N THR A 682 -9.65 -1.06 -6.95
CA THR A 682 -8.69 -2.00 -7.55
C THR A 682 -8.90 -3.45 -7.07
N ASP A 683 -9.50 -3.64 -5.88
CA ASP A 683 -9.94 -4.98 -5.40
C ASP A 683 -11.12 -5.53 -6.20
N HIS A 684 -12.02 -4.68 -6.66
CA HIS A 684 -13.11 -5.10 -7.55
C HIS A 684 -12.58 -5.51 -8.93
N ILE A 685 -11.58 -4.79 -9.45
CA ILE A 685 -11.02 -5.06 -10.77
C ILE A 685 -10.06 -6.25 -10.73
N SER A 686 -9.16 -6.30 -9.76
CA SER A 686 -8.17 -7.37 -9.58
C SER A 686 -8.13 -7.84 -8.13
N PRO A 687 -8.87 -8.89 -7.77
CA PRO A 687 -8.93 -9.40 -6.40
C PRO A 687 -7.58 -9.94 -5.91
N ALA A 688 -7.37 -9.92 -4.60
CA ALA A 688 -6.18 -10.49 -3.95
C ALA A 688 -6.50 -11.75 -3.13
N GLY A 689 -7.76 -11.91 -2.72
CA GLY A 689 -8.21 -12.98 -1.82
C GLY A 689 -8.38 -14.35 -2.48
N SER A 690 -9.15 -15.21 -1.80
CA SER A 690 -9.36 -16.61 -2.18
C SER A 690 -9.92 -16.80 -3.59
N ILE A 691 -9.46 -17.86 -4.25
CA ILE A 691 -9.92 -18.28 -5.58
C ILE A 691 -11.01 -19.33 -5.42
N LYS A 692 -12.19 -19.08 -5.99
CA LYS A 692 -13.29 -20.04 -5.96
C LYS A 692 -13.11 -21.13 -7.02
N ALA A 693 -13.34 -22.40 -6.69
CA ALA A 693 -13.20 -23.54 -7.60
C ALA A 693 -14.04 -23.40 -8.89
N ALA A 694 -15.27 -22.85 -8.77
CA ALA A 694 -16.16 -22.65 -9.90
C ALA A 694 -15.81 -21.45 -10.79
N SER A 695 -14.88 -20.57 -10.36
CA SER A 695 -14.46 -19.41 -11.15
C SER A 695 -13.59 -19.83 -12.34
N PRO A 696 -13.45 -18.97 -13.39
CA PRO A 696 -12.52 -19.25 -14.49
C PRO A 696 -11.08 -19.55 -14.02
N ALA A 697 -10.58 -18.81 -13.02
CA ALA A 697 -9.26 -19.06 -12.44
C ALA A 697 -9.19 -20.40 -11.67
N GLY A 698 -10.23 -20.76 -10.92
CA GLY A 698 -10.30 -22.04 -10.21
C GLY A 698 -10.33 -23.22 -11.17
N LYS A 699 -11.10 -23.14 -12.24
CA LYS A 699 -11.13 -24.17 -13.31
C LYS A 699 -9.75 -24.34 -13.94
N TYR A 700 -9.10 -23.24 -14.30
CA TYR A 700 -7.73 -23.25 -14.83
C TYR A 700 -6.76 -23.98 -13.89
N LEU A 701 -6.81 -23.71 -12.58
CA LEU A 701 -5.94 -24.37 -11.60
C LEU A 701 -6.23 -25.86 -11.48
N ILE A 702 -7.51 -26.28 -11.48
CA ILE A 702 -7.91 -27.69 -11.47
C ILE A 702 -7.39 -28.40 -12.73
N GLU A 703 -7.54 -27.80 -13.90
CA GLU A 703 -7.05 -28.32 -15.18
C GLU A 703 -5.53 -28.51 -15.20
N HIS A 704 -4.80 -27.70 -14.40
CA HIS A 704 -3.35 -27.83 -14.21
C HIS A 704 -2.97 -28.70 -12.99
N GLY A 705 -3.90 -29.47 -12.44
CA GLY A 705 -3.63 -30.43 -11.39
C GLY A 705 -3.51 -29.85 -9.97
N VAL A 706 -3.87 -28.59 -9.76
CA VAL A 706 -3.84 -27.95 -8.43
C VAL A 706 -5.09 -28.33 -7.65
N ALA A 707 -4.93 -28.96 -6.47
CA ALA A 707 -6.06 -29.26 -5.59
C ALA A 707 -6.67 -27.97 -5.03
N VAL A 708 -7.99 -27.99 -4.75
CA VAL A 708 -8.70 -26.78 -4.23
C VAL A 708 -8.10 -26.26 -2.93
N ALA A 709 -7.61 -27.18 -2.07
CA ALA A 709 -6.93 -26.80 -0.83
C ALA A 709 -5.60 -26.04 -1.07
N ASP A 710 -4.99 -26.21 -2.25
CA ASP A 710 -3.70 -25.64 -2.62
C ASP A 710 -3.82 -24.41 -3.54
N PHE A 711 -5.04 -23.92 -3.75
CA PHE A 711 -5.26 -22.75 -4.63
C PHE A 711 -4.52 -21.53 -4.16
N ASN A 712 -4.31 -21.39 -2.84
CA ASN A 712 -3.79 -20.18 -2.24
C ASN A 712 -4.70 -18.98 -2.60
N GLN A 713 -4.14 -17.82 -2.94
CA GLN A 713 -4.88 -16.60 -3.20
C GLN A 713 -4.47 -15.97 -4.54
N TYR A 714 -5.32 -15.11 -5.10
CA TYR A 714 -4.94 -14.32 -6.28
C TYR A 714 -3.66 -13.51 -6.04
N GLY A 715 -3.49 -12.96 -4.83
CA GLY A 715 -2.29 -12.19 -4.46
C GLY A 715 -0.99 -12.97 -4.66
N THR A 716 -0.96 -14.24 -4.30
CA THR A 716 0.22 -15.11 -4.45
C THR A 716 0.46 -15.56 -5.89
N ARG A 717 -0.54 -15.47 -6.76
CA ARG A 717 -0.47 -15.90 -8.16
C ARG A 717 -0.29 -14.78 -9.18
N ARG A 718 0.03 -13.58 -8.72
CA ARG A 718 0.24 -12.40 -9.58
C ARG A 718 1.40 -12.54 -10.57
N GLY A 719 2.32 -13.49 -10.36
CA GLY A 719 3.33 -13.87 -11.34
C GLY A 719 2.81 -14.73 -12.50
N ASN A 720 1.53 -15.13 -12.48
CA ASN A 720 0.89 -15.92 -13.53
C ASN A 720 -0.25 -15.15 -14.18
N HIS A 721 -0.01 -14.61 -15.37
CA HIS A 721 -0.99 -13.82 -16.13
C HIS A 721 -2.26 -14.62 -16.46
N GLU A 722 -2.18 -15.94 -16.64
CA GLU A 722 -3.34 -16.80 -16.94
C GLU A 722 -4.34 -16.84 -15.79
N VAL A 723 -3.86 -16.93 -14.55
CA VAL A 723 -4.71 -16.85 -13.36
C VAL A 723 -5.28 -15.44 -13.20
N MET A 724 -4.42 -14.42 -13.36
CA MET A 724 -4.81 -13.03 -13.08
C MET A 724 -5.79 -12.47 -14.09
N MET A 725 -5.65 -12.76 -15.39
CA MET A 725 -6.63 -12.31 -16.38
C MET A 725 -8.00 -12.97 -16.17
N ARG A 726 -8.04 -14.23 -15.70
CA ARG A 726 -9.26 -14.94 -15.32
C ARG A 726 -9.90 -14.38 -14.05
N GLY A 727 -9.08 -13.76 -13.18
CA GLY A 727 -9.51 -13.06 -11.96
C GLY A 727 -9.94 -11.60 -12.20
N THR A 728 -9.65 -11.04 -13.38
CA THR A 728 -9.97 -9.64 -13.67
C THR A 728 -11.49 -9.45 -13.74
N PHE A 729 -12.00 -8.51 -12.93
CA PHE A 729 -13.42 -8.27 -12.65
C PHE A 729 -14.17 -9.46 -12.03
N ALA A 730 -13.48 -10.42 -11.44
CA ALA A 730 -14.08 -11.61 -10.82
C ALA A 730 -14.41 -11.45 -9.32
N ASN A 731 -14.28 -10.23 -8.77
CA ASN A 731 -14.64 -9.96 -7.38
C ASN A 731 -16.12 -10.30 -7.11
N ILE A 732 -16.40 -10.95 -5.99
CA ILE A 732 -17.74 -11.42 -5.63
C ILE A 732 -18.75 -10.29 -5.34
N ARG A 733 -18.28 -9.08 -5.09
CA ARG A 733 -19.09 -7.89 -4.78
C ARG A 733 -19.21 -6.90 -5.92
N ILE A 734 -18.47 -7.11 -7.03
CA ILE A 734 -18.59 -6.22 -8.19
C ILE A 734 -19.99 -6.33 -8.79
N LYS A 735 -20.53 -5.20 -9.24
CA LYS A 735 -21.84 -5.10 -9.89
C LYS A 735 -21.68 -4.57 -11.30
N ASN A 736 -21.96 -5.43 -12.28
CA ASN A 736 -22.09 -5.00 -13.66
C ASN A 736 -23.58 -4.75 -13.97
N PHE A 737 -23.92 -3.50 -14.23
CA PHE A 737 -25.31 -3.08 -14.46
C PHE A 737 -25.93 -3.64 -15.75
N MET A 738 -25.15 -4.32 -16.58
CA MET A 738 -25.64 -5.09 -17.73
C MET A 738 -26.36 -6.38 -17.31
N VAL A 739 -26.14 -6.86 -16.08
CA VAL A 739 -26.63 -8.19 -15.65
C VAL A 739 -27.60 -8.08 -14.49
N ARG A 740 -28.72 -8.78 -14.62
CA ARG A 740 -29.77 -8.86 -13.59
C ARG A 740 -29.90 -10.30 -13.09
N ASP A 741 -30.26 -10.45 -11.82
CA ASP A 741 -30.68 -11.72 -11.25
C ASP A 741 -32.14 -12.03 -11.60
N ALA A 742 -32.64 -13.21 -11.18
CA ALA A 742 -34.03 -13.63 -11.42
C ALA A 742 -35.09 -12.71 -10.77
N ALA A 743 -34.70 -11.94 -9.76
CA ALA A 743 -35.57 -10.97 -9.07
C ALA A 743 -35.48 -9.55 -9.70
N GLY A 744 -34.67 -9.36 -10.76
CA GLY A 744 -34.50 -8.08 -11.44
C GLY A 744 -33.46 -7.15 -10.80
N ASN A 745 -32.77 -7.54 -9.72
CA ASN A 745 -31.70 -6.77 -9.11
C ASN A 745 -30.41 -6.90 -9.92
N VAL A 746 -29.51 -5.92 -9.78
CA VAL A 746 -28.16 -6.03 -10.38
C VAL A 746 -27.44 -7.20 -9.72
N LYS A 747 -26.99 -8.16 -10.55
CA LYS A 747 -26.30 -9.36 -10.08
C LYS A 747 -24.91 -9.02 -9.56
N GLU A 748 -24.55 -9.52 -8.38
CA GLU A 748 -23.19 -9.44 -7.86
C GLU A 748 -22.28 -10.51 -8.47
N GLY A 749 -20.98 -10.19 -8.58
CA GLY A 749 -19.95 -11.06 -9.13
C GLY A 749 -19.56 -10.69 -10.55
N GLY A 750 -18.53 -11.39 -11.06
CA GLY A 750 -17.88 -11.13 -12.34
C GLY A 750 -18.65 -11.60 -13.57
N TRP A 751 -19.87 -11.09 -13.74
CA TRP A 751 -20.78 -11.46 -14.84
C TRP A 751 -20.95 -10.34 -15.84
N THR A 752 -21.16 -10.69 -17.11
CA THR A 752 -21.55 -9.77 -18.18
C THR A 752 -22.49 -10.44 -19.18
N VAL A 753 -22.92 -9.69 -20.17
CA VAL A 753 -23.70 -10.20 -21.31
C VAL A 753 -22.87 -10.02 -22.58
N HIS A 754 -22.71 -11.09 -23.33
CA HIS A 754 -22.07 -11.05 -24.64
C HIS A 754 -23.07 -10.62 -25.70
N TYR A 755 -22.72 -9.59 -26.49
CA TYR A 755 -23.55 -9.11 -27.61
C TYR A 755 -22.85 -9.34 -28.96
N PRO A 756 -23.60 -9.77 -30.01
CA PRO A 756 -25.07 -9.75 -30.11
C PRO A 756 -25.80 -11.01 -29.61
N SER A 757 -25.09 -12.02 -29.03
CA SER A 757 -25.74 -13.29 -28.63
C SER A 757 -26.77 -13.12 -27.51
N GLY A 758 -26.64 -12.11 -26.66
CA GLY A 758 -27.47 -11.93 -25.46
C GLY A 758 -27.18 -12.92 -24.33
N GLU A 759 -26.12 -13.74 -24.45
CA GLU A 759 -25.77 -14.78 -23.49
C GLU A 759 -25.05 -14.20 -22.26
N GLN A 760 -25.53 -14.57 -21.07
CA GLN A 760 -24.89 -14.18 -19.82
C GLN A 760 -23.78 -15.17 -19.49
N MET A 761 -22.57 -14.65 -19.26
CA MET A 761 -21.39 -15.45 -18.92
C MET A 761 -20.43 -14.71 -17.99
N SER A 762 -19.32 -15.34 -17.60
CA SER A 762 -18.28 -14.63 -16.87
C SER A 762 -17.66 -13.53 -17.74
N ILE A 763 -17.16 -12.46 -17.10
CA ILE A 763 -16.49 -11.37 -17.84
C ILE A 763 -15.29 -11.92 -18.62
N TYR A 764 -14.53 -12.87 -18.04
CA TYR A 764 -13.42 -13.53 -18.71
C TYR A 764 -13.86 -14.28 -19.98
N ASP A 765 -14.87 -15.14 -19.88
CA ASP A 765 -15.33 -15.93 -21.02
C ASP A 765 -15.87 -15.05 -22.15
N ALA A 766 -16.62 -13.99 -21.79
CA ALA A 766 -17.09 -13.00 -22.77
C ALA A 766 -15.92 -12.26 -23.46
N ALA A 767 -14.93 -11.84 -22.69
CA ALA A 767 -13.76 -11.15 -23.23
C ALA A 767 -12.96 -12.05 -24.20
N MET A 768 -12.79 -13.34 -23.86
CA MET A 768 -12.12 -14.29 -24.76
C MET A 768 -12.90 -14.52 -26.03
N ARG A 769 -14.23 -14.63 -25.95
CA ARG A 769 -15.09 -14.75 -27.14
C ARG A 769 -15.00 -13.51 -28.04
N TYR A 770 -15.04 -12.31 -27.47
CA TYR A 770 -14.83 -11.09 -28.26
C TYR A 770 -13.43 -11.00 -28.88
N LYS A 771 -12.42 -11.50 -28.18
CA LYS A 771 -11.04 -11.58 -28.68
C LYS A 771 -10.95 -12.50 -29.90
N ASP A 772 -11.60 -13.68 -29.86
CA ASP A 772 -11.68 -14.63 -30.99
C ASP A 772 -12.46 -14.04 -32.18
N GLU A 773 -13.46 -13.19 -31.90
CA GLU A 773 -14.23 -12.44 -32.90
C GLU A 773 -13.48 -11.21 -33.47
N GLY A 774 -12.29 -10.87 -32.89
CA GLY A 774 -11.52 -9.67 -33.27
C GLY A 774 -12.19 -8.35 -32.87
N THR A 775 -13.08 -8.37 -31.89
CA THR A 775 -13.88 -7.22 -31.43
C THR A 775 -13.19 -6.49 -30.29
N PRO A 776 -12.84 -5.19 -30.43
CA PRO A 776 -12.28 -4.41 -29.35
C PRO A 776 -13.31 -4.15 -28.24
N LEU A 777 -12.84 -3.90 -27.02
CA LEU A 777 -13.69 -3.71 -25.86
C LEU A 777 -13.49 -2.34 -25.21
N VAL A 778 -14.56 -1.84 -24.60
CA VAL A 778 -14.57 -0.64 -23.75
C VAL A 778 -15.29 -0.93 -22.43
N VAL A 779 -14.92 -0.19 -21.39
CA VAL A 779 -15.56 -0.23 -20.07
C VAL A 779 -16.07 1.15 -19.72
N PHE A 780 -17.29 1.24 -19.18
CA PHE A 780 -17.86 2.46 -18.62
C PHE A 780 -17.96 2.37 -17.10
N ALA A 781 -17.67 3.47 -16.40
CA ALA A 781 -17.69 3.52 -14.93
C ALA A 781 -18.16 4.88 -14.39
N GLY A 782 -18.47 4.92 -13.11
CA GLY A 782 -18.86 6.15 -12.40
C GLY A 782 -17.66 6.94 -11.84
N VAL A 783 -17.83 7.56 -10.67
CA VAL A 783 -16.80 8.40 -10.04
C VAL A 783 -15.76 7.53 -9.30
N GLU A 784 -14.53 8.04 -9.19
CA GLU A 784 -13.40 7.44 -8.46
C GLU A 784 -13.08 5.99 -8.91
N TYR A 785 -13.06 5.73 -10.22
CA TYR A 785 -12.73 4.42 -10.76
C TYR A 785 -11.26 4.06 -10.47
N GLY A 786 -11.05 2.87 -9.90
CA GLY A 786 -9.73 2.36 -9.53
C GLY A 786 -9.24 2.80 -8.14
N ASN A 787 -10.15 3.24 -7.27
CA ASN A 787 -9.82 3.61 -5.89
C ASN A 787 -9.25 2.42 -5.10
N GLY A 788 -8.45 2.68 -4.06
CA GLY A 788 -7.92 1.67 -3.15
C GLY A 788 -6.42 1.42 -3.30
N SER A 789 -5.99 0.15 -3.16
CA SER A 789 -4.57 -0.24 -3.21
C SER A 789 -3.97 -0.05 -4.60
N SER A 790 -2.67 0.29 -4.66
CA SER A 790 -1.91 0.34 -5.91
C SER A 790 -1.80 -1.07 -6.51
N ARG A 791 -2.54 -1.35 -7.58
CA ARG A 791 -2.52 -2.65 -8.27
C ARG A 791 -2.39 -2.48 -9.76
N ASP A 792 -1.20 -2.77 -10.27
CA ASP A 792 -0.91 -2.82 -11.70
C ASP A 792 -1.77 -3.86 -12.43
N TRP A 793 -2.07 -5.00 -11.78
CA TRP A 793 -2.96 -6.03 -12.36
C TRP A 793 -4.37 -5.54 -12.66
N ALA A 794 -4.84 -4.47 -12.02
CA ALA A 794 -6.10 -3.83 -12.41
C ALA A 794 -6.03 -3.23 -13.84
N ALA A 795 -4.84 -2.82 -14.29
CA ALA A 795 -4.61 -2.38 -15.67
C ALA A 795 -4.09 -3.51 -16.56
N LYS A 796 -3.15 -4.34 -16.09
CA LYS A 796 -2.60 -5.50 -16.84
C LYS A 796 -3.72 -6.46 -17.25
N GLY A 797 -4.58 -6.85 -16.30
CA GLY A 797 -5.71 -7.75 -16.58
C GLY A 797 -6.72 -7.12 -17.53
N THR A 798 -7.04 -5.84 -17.35
CA THR A 798 -7.94 -5.10 -18.24
C THR A 798 -7.40 -5.08 -19.68
N ASN A 799 -6.09 -4.86 -19.86
CA ASN A 799 -5.44 -4.94 -21.17
C ASN A 799 -5.52 -6.34 -21.78
N LEU A 800 -5.19 -7.38 -21.00
CA LEU A 800 -5.21 -8.78 -21.47
C LEU A 800 -6.60 -9.25 -21.87
N LEU A 801 -7.67 -8.72 -21.29
CA LEU A 801 -9.05 -8.96 -21.71
C LEU A 801 -9.43 -8.25 -23.02
N GLY A 802 -8.55 -7.42 -23.60
CA GLY A 802 -8.80 -6.73 -24.86
C GLY A 802 -9.49 -5.37 -24.72
N VAL A 803 -9.56 -4.81 -23.52
CA VAL A 803 -10.11 -3.46 -23.29
C VAL A 803 -9.13 -2.40 -23.83
N ARG A 804 -9.62 -1.55 -24.75
CA ARG A 804 -8.83 -0.48 -25.38
C ARG A 804 -9.02 0.89 -24.72
N ALA A 805 -10.16 1.11 -24.10
CA ALA A 805 -10.46 2.35 -23.38
C ALA A 805 -11.37 2.11 -22.18
N VAL A 806 -11.20 2.96 -21.18
CA VAL A 806 -12.10 3.08 -20.04
C VAL A 806 -12.65 4.50 -20.01
N VAL A 807 -13.99 4.64 -19.98
CA VAL A 807 -14.67 5.94 -19.90
C VAL A 807 -15.35 6.03 -18.53
N ALA A 808 -14.91 6.94 -17.68
CA ALA A 808 -15.44 7.09 -16.32
C ALA A 808 -15.83 8.54 -16.03
N GLN A 809 -16.56 8.79 -14.94
CA GLN A 809 -16.80 10.17 -14.50
C GLN A 809 -15.54 10.77 -13.87
N SER A 810 -14.76 9.95 -13.13
CA SER A 810 -13.43 10.30 -12.64
C SER A 810 -12.60 9.05 -12.31
N PHE A 811 -11.27 9.21 -12.26
CA PHE A 811 -10.32 8.16 -11.93
C PHE A 811 -9.57 8.45 -10.64
N GLU A 812 -9.20 7.39 -9.94
CA GLU A 812 -8.10 7.47 -9.00
C GLU A 812 -6.77 7.63 -9.76
N ARG A 813 -5.86 8.45 -9.22
CA ARG A 813 -4.63 8.88 -9.90
C ARG A 813 -3.75 7.71 -10.36
N ILE A 814 -3.44 6.80 -9.44
CA ILE A 814 -2.52 5.68 -9.70
C ILE A 814 -3.09 4.74 -10.76
N HIS A 815 -4.39 4.43 -10.66
CA HIS A 815 -5.02 3.53 -11.63
C HIS A 815 -5.09 4.16 -13.03
N ARG A 816 -5.35 5.46 -13.13
CA ARG A 816 -5.30 6.19 -14.40
C ARG A 816 -3.91 6.06 -15.06
N SER A 817 -2.83 6.31 -14.28
CA SER A 817 -1.46 6.16 -14.78
C SER A 817 -1.16 4.72 -15.21
N ASN A 818 -1.60 3.73 -14.44
CA ASN A 818 -1.42 2.32 -14.79
C ASN A 818 -2.14 1.92 -16.09
N LEU A 819 -3.34 2.46 -16.35
CA LEU A 819 -4.05 2.24 -17.63
C LEU A 819 -3.21 2.76 -18.80
N VAL A 820 -2.71 3.99 -18.71
CA VAL A 820 -1.83 4.57 -19.76
C VAL A 820 -0.54 3.76 -19.89
N GLY A 821 0.05 3.37 -18.76
CA GLY A 821 1.25 2.52 -18.71
C GLY A 821 1.09 1.17 -19.39
N MET A 822 -0.14 0.67 -19.50
CA MET A 822 -0.50 -0.55 -20.23
C MET A 822 -1.07 -0.30 -21.63
N GLY A 823 -1.04 0.94 -22.13
CA GLY A 823 -1.55 1.27 -23.44
C GLY A 823 -3.09 1.34 -23.57
N ILE A 824 -3.80 1.48 -22.44
CA ILE A 824 -5.25 1.70 -22.40
C ILE A 824 -5.51 3.19 -22.26
N VAL A 825 -6.42 3.75 -23.07
CA VAL A 825 -6.77 5.18 -22.97
C VAL A 825 -7.83 5.40 -21.90
N PRO A 826 -7.55 6.17 -20.84
CA PRO A 826 -8.59 6.63 -19.92
C PRO A 826 -9.27 7.89 -20.48
N PHE A 827 -10.60 7.93 -20.44
CA PHE A 827 -11.41 9.10 -20.77
C PHE A 827 -12.34 9.46 -19.61
N VAL A 828 -12.61 10.75 -19.46
CA VAL A 828 -13.66 11.21 -18.55
C VAL A 828 -14.80 11.87 -19.32
N PHE A 829 -16.02 11.65 -18.84
CA PHE A 829 -17.19 12.36 -19.32
C PHE A 829 -17.09 13.85 -18.99
N GLU A 830 -17.77 14.71 -19.76
CA GLU A 830 -18.01 16.08 -19.34
C GLU A 830 -18.92 16.13 -18.10
N GLU A 831 -18.78 17.20 -17.32
CA GLU A 831 -19.54 17.38 -16.07
C GLU A 831 -21.05 17.22 -16.30
N GLY A 832 -21.71 16.49 -15.41
CA GLY A 832 -23.14 16.17 -15.51
C GLY A 832 -23.48 14.99 -16.42
N THR A 833 -22.51 14.43 -17.15
CA THR A 833 -22.70 13.25 -18.00
C THR A 833 -22.20 11.98 -17.35
N SER A 834 -22.95 10.90 -17.46
CA SER A 834 -22.58 9.55 -17.01
C SER A 834 -23.21 8.52 -17.96
N TRP A 835 -22.74 7.27 -17.87
CA TRP A 835 -23.38 6.19 -18.62
C TRP A 835 -24.85 6.00 -18.22
N GLN A 836 -25.20 6.29 -16.95
CA GLN A 836 -26.58 6.25 -16.45
C GLN A 836 -27.44 7.36 -17.10
N SER A 837 -26.94 8.61 -17.12
CA SER A 837 -27.67 9.72 -17.76
C SER A 837 -27.83 9.53 -19.26
N LEU A 838 -26.89 8.79 -19.89
CA LEU A 838 -26.97 8.40 -21.29
C LEU A 838 -27.91 7.20 -21.52
N GLY A 839 -28.37 6.54 -20.47
CA GLY A 839 -29.26 5.38 -20.56
C GLY A 839 -28.63 4.18 -21.27
N LEU A 840 -27.31 3.97 -21.12
CA LEU A 840 -26.63 2.84 -21.73
C LEU A 840 -27.10 1.52 -21.10
N LYS A 841 -27.28 0.51 -21.94
CA LYS A 841 -27.74 -0.83 -21.56
C LYS A 841 -26.65 -1.89 -21.68
N GLY A 842 -25.57 -1.61 -22.46
CA GLY A 842 -24.46 -2.51 -22.71
C GLY A 842 -24.52 -3.22 -24.06
N ASP A 843 -25.62 -3.09 -24.81
CA ASP A 843 -25.77 -3.66 -26.15
C ASP A 843 -25.29 -2.72 -27.31
N GLU A 844 -24.90 -1.51 -26.92
CA GLU A 844 -24.43 -0.49 -27.85
C GLU A 844 -23.07 -0.86 -28.46
N VAL A 845 -22.78 -0.23 -29.59
CA VAL A 845 -21.47 -0.25 -30.27
C VAL A 845 -20.81 1.10 -30.12
N VAL A 846 -19.55 1.10 -29.71
CA VAL A 846 -18.81 2.32 -29.41
C VAL A 846 -17.64 2.51 -30.38
N SER A 847 -17.54 3.69 -30.98
CA SER A 847 -16.37 4.10 -31.76
C SER A 847 -15.79 5.39 -31.21
N ILE A 848 -14.46 5.47 -31.13
CA ILE A 848 -13.73 6.66 -30.69
C ILE A 848 -12.71 7.00 -31.77
N PRO A 849 -13.06 7.89 -32.72
CA PRO A 849 -12.17 8.32 -33.80
C PRO A 849 -11.17 9.37 -33.29
N GLY A 850 -10.06 9.54 -34.04
CA GLY A 850 -9.05 10.57 -33.78
C GLY A 850 -7.92 10.16 -32.81
N LEU A 851 -7.83 8.89 -32.44
CA LEU A 851 -6.73 8.41 -31.62
C LEU A 851 -5.38 8.45 -32.35
N THR A 852 -5.36 8.38 -33.66
CA THR A 852 -4.13 8.45 -34.47
C THR A 852 -3.37 9.77 -34.29
N THR A 853 -4.08 10.85 -33.93
CA THR A 853 -3.54 12.21 -33.75
C THR A 853 -3.74 12.75 -32.33
N ILE A 854 -4.01 11.84 -31.36
CA ILE A 854 -4.32 12.21 -29.99
C ILE A 854 -3.21 13.05 -29.35
N GLN A 855 -3.63 14.05 -28.58
CA GLN A 855 -2.77 14.91 -27.77
C GLN A 855 -3.15 14.80 -26.27
N PRO A 856 -2.24 15.13 -25.35
CA PRO A 856 -2.57 15.18 -23.93
C PRO A 856 -3.78 16.08 -23.67
N ARG A 857 -4.71 15.57 -22.81
CA ARG A 857 -5.93 16.27 -22.40
C ARG A 857 -6.84 16.77 -23.54
N GLN A 858 -6.78 16.10 -24.68
CA GLN A 858 -7.61 16.44 -25.86
C GLN A 858 -9.07 16.11 -25.60
N LYS A 859 -9.96 17.07 -25.95
CA LYS A 859 -11.39 16.79 -26.06
C LYS A 859 -11.66 15.96 -27.30
N MET A 860 -12.41 14.89 -27.15
CA MET A 860 -12.76 13.96 -28.22
C MET A 860 -14.25 13.63 -28.17
N VAL A 861 -14.72 12.85 -29.12
CA VAL A 861 -16.12 12.43 -29.24
C VAL A 861 -16.19 10.92 -29.33
N ALA A 862 -16.92 10.28 -28.43
CA ALA A 862 -17.31 8.89 -28.56
C ALA A 862 -18.64 8.82 -29.36
N GLU A 863 -18.66 8.00 -30.37
CA GLU A 863 -19.86 7.70 -31.18
C GLU A 863 -20.47 6.40 -30.65
N ILE A 864 -21.64 6.50 -30.04
CA ILE A 864 -22.36 5.38 -29.44
C ILE A 864 -23.57 5.05 -30.30
N THR A 865 -23.56 3.87 -30.92
CA THR A 865 -24.62 3.37 -31.77
C THR A 865 -25.51 2.41 -30.97
N SER A 866 -26.75 2.74 -30.77
CA SER A 866 -27.77 1.91 -30.13
C SER A 866 -28.23 0.76 -31.05
N ALA A 867 -28.95 -0.23 -30.49
CA ALA A 867 -29.44 -1.39 -31.23
C ALA A 867 -30.40 -1.01 -32.38
N ASP A 868 -31.10 0.12 -32.28
CA ASP A 868 -31.98 0.66 -33.32
C ASP A 868 -31.22 1.39 -34.46
N GLY A 869 -29.88 1.44 -34.39
CA GLY A 869 -29.03 2.12 -35.37
C GLY A 869 -28.85 3.63 -35.12
N SER A 870 -29.50 4.21 -34.13
CA SER A 870 -29.29 5.62 -33.77
C SER A 870 -27.89 5.84 -33.24
N VAL A 871 -27.24 6.93 -33.68
CA VAL A 871 -25.88 7.31 -33.24
C VAL A 871 -25.94 8.53 -32.37
N ARG A 872 -25.37 8.41 -31.19
CA ARG A 872 -25.21 9.51 -30.25
C ARG A 872 -23.74 9.90 -30.13
N LYS A 873 -23.45 11.19 -30.28
CA LYS A 873 -22.11 11.77 -30.11
C LYS A 873 -21.96 12.28 -28.70
N VAL A 874 -21.04 11.69 -27.96
CA VAL A 874 -20.78 11.99 -26.53
C VAL A 874 -19.41 12.62 -26.39
N PRO A 875 -19.31 13.88 -25.91
CA PRO A 875 -18.04 14.52 -25.63
C PRO A 875 -17.33 13.80 -24.49
N ILE A 876 -16.04 13.54 -24.64
CA ILE A 876 -15.16 12.94 -23.66
C ILE A 876 -13.81 13.64 -23.64
N LEU A 877 -13.14 13.65 -22.50
CA LEU A 877 -11.80 14.22 -22.32
C LEU A 877 -10.79 13.10 -22.15
N CYS A 878 -9.75 13.09 -22.98
CA CYS A 878 -8.60 12.20 -22.82
C CYS A 878 -7.84 12.52 -21.53
N ARG A 879 -7.48 11.48 -20.78
CA ARG A 879 -6.71 11.57 -19.53
C ARG A 879 -5.32 10.95 -19.67
N ILE A 880 -4.75 11.00 -20.85
CA ILE A 880 -3.31 11.06 -21.04
C ILE A 880 -2.95 12.50 -20.73
N ASP A 881 -2.27 12.74 -19.62
CA ASP A 881 -2.13 14.10 -19.08
C ASP A 881 -0.82 14.76 -19.50
N THR A 882 0.19 13.98 -19.95
CA THR A 882 1.55 14.47 -20.24
C THR A 882 2.07 13.98 -21.61
N LEU A 883 3.11 14.60 -22.12
CA LEU A 883 3.79 14.17 -23.34
C LEU A 883 4.50 12.82 -23.19
N ASP A 884 5.09 12.57 -22.02
CA ASP A 884 5.72 11.29 -21.72
C ASP A 884 4.69 10.15 -21.70
N GLU A 885 3.55 10.35 -21.04
CA GLU A 885 2.45 9.39 -21.07
C GLU A 885 1.94 9.14 -22.50
N LEU A 886 1.91 10.16 -23.36
CA LEU A 886 1.57 10.01 -24.75
C LEU A 886 2.57 9.10 -25.50
N GLU A 887 3.85 9.25 -25.22
CA GLU A 887 4.88 8.37 -25.79
C GLU A 887 4.74 6.93 -25.27
N TYR A 888 4.41 6.73 -23.99
CA TYR A 888 4.12 5.40 -23.45
C TYR A 888 2.94 4.77 -24.20
N PHE A 889 1.85 5.49 -24.35
CA PHE A 889 0.67 5.03 -25.08
C PHE A 889 0.99 4.66 -26.54
N LYS A 890 1.71 5.52 -27.28
CA LYS A 890 2.11 5.26 -28.68
C LYS A 890 3.00 4.03 -28.81
N ASN A 891 3.74 3.68 -27.78
CA ASN A 891 4.59 2.50 -27.76
C ASN A 891 3.87 1.21 -27.33
N GLY A 892 2.59 1.28 -26.96
CA GLY A 892 1.83 0.16 -26.44
C GLY A 892 2.02 -0.09 -24.94
N GLY A 893 2.63 0.87 -24.24
CA GLY A 893 2.88 0.87 -22.79
C GLY A 893 4.28 1.32 -22.43
N ILE A 894 4.45 1.68 -21.14
CA ILE A 894 5.70 2.24 -20.62
C ILE A 894 6.87 1.23 -20.73
N LEU A 895 6.65 -0.06 -20.45
CA LEU A 895 7.69 -1.07 -20.51
C LEU A 895 8.15 -1.33 -21.95
N HIS A 896 7.24 -1.29 -22.91
CA HIS A 896 7.57 -1.37 -24.35
C HIS A 896 8.41 -0.17 -24.79
N TYR A 897 8.05 1.04 -24.34
CA TYR A 897 8.81 2.26 -24.59
C TYR A 897 10.23 2.16 -24.05
N VAL A 898 10.37 1.77 -22.77
CA VAL A 898 11.67 1.61 -22.12
C VAL A 898 12.52 0.54 -22.82
N LEU A 899 11.91 -0.62 -23.12
CA LEU A 899 12.63 -1.73 -23.76
C LEU A 899 13.17 -1.35 -25.14
N ARG A 900 12.38 -0.63 -25.96
CA ARG A 900 12.84 -0.13 -27.28
C ARG A 900 13.96 0.88 -27.15
N ASN A 901 13.86 1.81 -26.20
CA ASN A 901 14.91 2.81 -25.95
C ASN A 901 16.23 2.15 -25.53
N LEU A 902 16.18 1.17 -24.61
CA LEU A 902 17.35 0.42 -24.18
C LEU A 902 17.94 -0.48 -25.29
N ALA A 903 17.11 -0.98 -26.17
CA ALA A 903 17.56 -1.77 -27.32
C ALA A 903 18.21 -0.89 -28.41
N ALA A 904 17.80 0.37 -28.54
CA ALA A 904 18.36 1.33 -29.48
C ALA A 904 19.67 1.98 -28.99
N ALA A 905 19.84 2.11 -27.66
CA ALA A 905 21.08 2.62 -27.02
C ALA A 905 22.19 1.54 -27.01
#